data_3d612ec57f72fa2604bcc8b8acd6a108
#
_entry.id   3d612ec57f72fa2604bcc8b8acd6a108
#
_cell.length_a   1.000
_cell.length_b   1.000
_cell.length_c   1.000
_cell.angle_alpha   90.00
_cell.angle_beta   90.00
_cell.angle_gamma   90.00
#
_symmetry.space_group_name_H-M   'P 1'
#
loop_
_entity.id
_entity.type
_entity.pdbx_description
1 polymer ?
#
loop_
_entity_poly.entity_id
_entity_poly.type
_entity_poly.pdbx_seq_one_letter_code
_entity_poly.pdbx_strand_id
1 'polypeptide(L)'
;MWKKLISAAAVLAMLAGLGVPAFAQPLPPALHYQGEDNWYAVYSTQTNITGSFDTTTLRHCEIQQTSGDVRIWKPAISESGRGAYWFAVRSDGLVAPDDGYTAGLKYVVPESGAYSVDIRYSGGSGGSGDGVIFGIYLDGRQLHAENAVAPVTGGSYTAVLQLAKGQCLYLLADPKTNGAYDSPWYNAEIVKTGNAVSSFGQNTNPREQAGEMGWTAVYSHTANRGGSFDIAALQDCSYKDMSSGSPVWKPASGTAFQYFAVRPDGLVAPTDGYTAGVRWTAAESGVYRLNVAYSGGSSGGSGQGDGVIFGIYQDSQVLRVQDVTGSLSETAYNGTFTMLKGQSFYLLADPKGSGAYDSPWFFATVEKTGELPAYAYGQNGVSMDTQGEKGWTAVYSTAVNQTAGFPTATFQPAEYKTAESQNVWKPQAAANATPADPVYYFGIRPDGFVGPATGYTAGMKWTAPETGYYDVSVQYSGGQGSGGQGDGVIFGIYLDHQKLHEKDAGVRITGGSYTGRVAMAKGQSIYLVADPKTGGDYDDPWFAASITLAENPGDGRESLRLYDVPAAYPQEGIVFQVKVNGKPIGLYSDYNAWNNKVNFGYFDFGGEGIAEVEITPQFSYTAYELLPAADGVQSVREGNTIRFAVTRQNSSITLVLDGSYQGRTLHLFANAIDYSAPTANETGTIYFGPGFHDLYAAACAGHYEIPSNTRVYIAGGAVVKGTLAAAGVDNVQIEGRGMVMMTGNNTVNTYLNMPVAVTYSTNIAISGILVNSHRNPGWSMSAHMTQGLTVRDVKVVSTRYASTDGFDLSNSSNVLLDNLFIRSCDDCISVKGLGSGAPADSPANENIRLENLVLWNDCNNAVVLGEESVASAYRNIIVRNVDILYSYDDRDNHENLNERAALSLVCLHGTYYSDILFEDIRINRCERLMVMTFLDSFWFGSIQGDQSTPGGINGVTFRNVQVKGNSGSRIANQILLNGWNSDKTIRNVTFDNVFIQGQKLQAGSSYIVRNAYVDASQLNFS
;
A
#
# COMPACT_ATOMS: atom_id res chain seq x y z
N MET A 1 10.47 -43.27 -22.52
CA MET A 1 10.74 -41.86 -22.79
C MET A 1 11.19 -41.61 -24.25
N TRP A 2 10.64 -42.37 -25.18
CA TRP A 2 11.03 -42.35 -26.61
C TRP A 2 9.83 -42.44 -27.58
N LYS A 3 8.66 -41.90 -27.22
CA LYS A 3 7.44 -41.91 -28.05
C LYS A 3 6.73 -40.54 -28.17
N LYS A 4 7.37 -39.41 -27.84
CA LYS A 4 6.80 -38.07 -28.02
C LYS A 4 7.63 -37.10 -28.87
N LEU A 5 8.63 -37.58 -29.62
CA LEU A 5 9.49 -36.75 -30.49
C LEU A 5 9.31 -37.03 -31.98
N ILE A 6 8.30 -37.78 -32.37
CA ILE A 6 8.07 -38.12 -33.80
C ILE A 6 6.81 -37.45 -34.38
N SER A 7 6.09 -36.62 -33.68
CA SER A 7 4.85 -36.02 -34.20
C SER A 7 5.02 -34.65 -34.88
N ALA A 8 6.12 -33.92 -34.65
CA ALA A 8 6.29 -32.58 -35.25
C ALA A 8 6.99 -32.58 -36.60
N ALA A 9 7.84 -33.57 -36.89
CA ALA A 9 8.52 -33.68 -38.17
C ALA A 9 7.73 -34.46 -39.25
N ALA A 10 6.76 -35.26 -38.87
CA ALA A 10 5.95 -36.04 -39.79
C ALA A 10 4.78 -35.21 -40.40
N VAL A 11 4.37 -34.13 -39.76
CA VAL A 11 3.30 -33.24 -40.26
C VAL A 11 3.83 -32.29 -41.33
N LEU A 12 5.11 -31.91 -41.30
CA LEU A 12 5.70 -31.05 -42.34
C LEU A 12 6.07 -31.82 -43.63
N ALA A 13 6.20 -33.15 -43.61
CA ALA A 13 6.55 -33.97 -44.74
C ALA A 13 5.36 -34.55 -45.53
N MET A 14 4.13 -34.42 -45.04
CA MET A 14 2.92 -34.90 -45.74
C MET A 14 2.15 -33.83 -46.51
N LEU A 15 2.57 -32.57 -46.46
CA LEU A 15 1.91 -31.45 -47.15
C LEU A 15 2.58 -31.08 -48.52
N ALA A 16 3.60 -31.82 -48.94
CA ALA A 16 4.33 -31.52 -50.20
C ALA A 16 3.86 -32.36 -51.42
N GLY A 17 2.73 -33.03 -51.36
CA GLY A 17 2.40 -33.96 -52.44
C GLY A 17 0.93 -34.26 -52.69
N LEU A 18 0.02 -33.32 -52.59
CA LEU A 18 -1.35 -33.49 -53.12
C LEU A 18 -1.85 -32.17 -53.69
N GLY A 19 -2.29 -32.24 -54.95
CA GLY A 19 -2.87 -31.14 -55.72
C GLY A 19 -4.05 -30.51 -54.95
N VAL A 20 -4.10 -29.21 -55.00
CA VAL A 20 -5.04 -28.32 -54.34
C VAL A 20 -6.49 -28.73 -54.58
N PRO A 21 -7.24 -29.18 -53.59
CA PRO A 21 -8.67 -29.02 -53.61
C PRO A 21 -9.03 -27.68 -53.00
N ALA A 22 -10.01 -27.04 -53.59
CA ALA A 22 -10.63 -25.80 -53.12
C ALA A 22 -10.87 -25.77 -51.59
N PHE A 23 -10.70 -24.60 -51.04
CA PHE A 23 -11.02 -24.23 -49.66
C PHE A 23 -12.27 -24.97 -49.15
N ALA A 24 -12.11 -25.89 -48.25
CA ALA A 24 -13.17 -26.60 -47.59
C ALA A 24 -12.84 -26.85 -46.11
N GLN A 25 -12.49 -25.81 -45.37
CA GLN A 25 -12.62 -25.79 -43.91
C GLN A 25 -13.10 -24.39 -43.51
N PRO A 26 -14.17 -24.30 -42.76
CA PRO A 26 -14.63 -23.02 -42.22
C PRO A 26 -13.57 -22.40 -41.34
N LEU A 27 -13.56 -21.06 -41.23
CA LEU A 27 -12.86 -20.36 -40.15
C LEU A 27 -13.25 -21.05 -38.84
N PRO A 28 -12.31 -21.55 -38.05
CA PRO A 28 -12.62 -21.88 -36.68
C PRO A 28 -12.85 -20.60 -35.89
N PRO A 29 -13.84 -20.47 -35.12
CA PRO A 29 -15.15 -21.09 -35.01
C PRO A 29 -16.23 -20.29 -35.75
N ALA A 30 -17.44 -20.75 -35.72
CA ALA A 30 -18.57 -20.24 -36.47
C ALA A 30 -18.98 -18.78 -36.24
N LEU A 31 -18.23 -17.96 -35.53
CA LEU A 31 -18.47 -16.54 -35.18
C LEU A 31 -19.96 -16.26 -34.89
N HIS A 32 -20.55 -17.07 -33.99
CA HIS A 32 -21.96 -16.93 -33.61
C HIS A 32 -22.26 -15.64 -32.85
N TYR A 33 -21.24 -15.12 -32.17
CA TYR A 33 -21.26 -13.82 -31.49
C TYR A 33 -19.90 -13.12 -31.58
N GLN A 34 -19.89 -11.81 -31.43
CA GLN A 34 -18.64 -11.04 -31.42
C GLN A 34 -17.78 -11.48 -30.21
N GLY A 35 -16.51 -11.81 -30.48
CA GLY A 35 -15.55 -12.29 -29.50
C GLY A 35 -15.46 -13.79 -29.32
N GLU A 36 -16.24 -14.60 -30.06
CA GLU A 36 -16.14 -16.06 -30.09
C GLU A 36 -14.72 -16.48 -30.50
N ASP A 37 -14.03 -17.24 -29.64
CA ASP A 37 -12.63 -17.61 -29.78
C ASP A 37 -11.70 -16.42 -30.10
N ASN A 38 -12.02 -15.25 -29.53
CA ASN A 38 -11.30 -13.98 -29.69
C ASN A 38 -11.41 -13.35 -31.08
N TRP A 39 -12.33 -13.79 -31.93
CA TRP A 39 -12.58 -13.21 -33.24
C TRP A 39 -13.73 -12.22 -33.25
N TYR A 40 -13.57 -11.15 -34.01
CA TYR A 40 -14.55 -10.08 -34.19
C TYR A 40 -14.68 -9.71 -35.66
N ALA A 41 -15.90 -9.50 -36.13
CA ALA A 41 -16.17 -8.88 -37.42
C ALA A 41 -16.06 -7.36 -37.29
N VAL A 42 -15.26 -6.72 -38.15
CA VAL A 42 -14.98 -5.28 -38.10
C VAL A 42 -15.17 -4.61 -39.47
N TYR A 43 -15.37 -3.29 -39.42
CA TYR A 43 -15.45 -2.46 -40.63
C TYR A 43 -14.82 -1.08 -40.39
N SER A 44 -14.48 -0.40 -41.49
CA SER A 44 -14.09 1.02 -41.50
C SER A 44 -14.71 1.72 -42.70
N THR A 45 -14.94 3.01 -42.58
CA THR A 45 -15.31 3.92 -43.67
C THR A 45 -14.08 4.49 -44.42
N GLN A 46 -12.90 4.09 -44.00
CA GLN A 46 -11.66 4.36 -44.73
C GLN A 46 -11.46 3.30 -45.81
N THR A 47 -11.20 3.72 -47.04
CA THR A 47 -11.01 2.84 -48.19
C THR A 47 -9.83 3.29 -49.05
N ASN A 48 -9.50 2.50 -50.07
CA ASN A 48 -8.44 2.77 -51.00
C ASN A 48 -7.04 2.85 -50.34
N ILE A 49 -6.74 1.81 -49.59
CA ILE A 49 -5.52 1.72 -48.81
C ILE A 49 -4.33 1.48 -49.76
N THR A 50 -3.56 2.51 -50.03
CA THR A 50 -2.33 2.37 -50.88
C THR A 50 -1.05 2.39 -50.05
N GLY A 51 -1.15 2.48 -48.71
CA GLY A 51 -0.05 2.50 -47.76
C GLY A 51 -0.38 1.74 -46.50
N SER A 52 -0.01 2.27 -45.34
CA SER A 52 -0.42 1.71 -44.02
C SER A 52 -1.86 2.11 -43.69
N PHE A 53 -2.69 1.14 -43.34
CA PHE A 53 -4.08 1.36 -42.96
C PHE A 53 -4.14 1.76 -41.47
N ASP A 54 -4.93 2.77 -41.15
CA ASP A 54 -5.17 3.19 -39.77
C ASP A 54 -6.19 2.25 -39.09
N THR A 55 -5.69 1.26 -38.38
CA THR A 55 -6.52 0.29 -37.66
C THR A 55 -7.36 0.89 -36.56
N THR A 56 -7.08 2.14 -36.09
CA THR A 56 -7.89 2.84 -35.08
C THR A 56 -9.25 3.28 -35.63
N THR A 57 -9.43 3.30 -36.93
CA THR A 57 -10.71 3.64 -37.59
C THR A 57 -11.68 2.46 -37.62
N LEU A 58 -11.22 1.23 -37.31
CA LEU A 58 -12.04 0.02 -37.34
C LEU A 58 -13.05 -0.01 -36.17
N ARG A 59 -14.29 -0.37 -36.54
CA ARG A 59 -15.41 -0.53 -35.61
C ARG A 59 -15.95 -1.95 -35.70
N HIS A 60 -16.56 -2.46 -34.63
CA HIS A 60 -17.24 -3.75 -34.67
C HIS A 60 -18.53 -3.65 -35.50
N CYS A 61 -18.84 -4.71 -36.26
CA CYS A 61 -20.11 -4.82 -36.92
C CYS A 61 -21.22 -5.03 -35.89
N GLU A 62 -22.30 -4.29 -36.00
CA GLU A 62 -23.40 -4.27 -35.01
C GLU A 62 -24.58 -5.18 -35.37
N ILE A 63 -24.79 -5.43 -36.65
CA ILE A 63 -25.93 -6.23 -37.15
C ILE A 63 -25.50 -7.63 -37.47
N GLN A 64 -26.19 -8.61 -36.92
CA GLN A 64 -26.06 -10.02 -37.27
C GLN A 64 -27.27 -10.49 -38.06
N GLN A 65 -27.06 -11.10 -39.24
CA GLN A 65 -28.04 -11.77 -40.07
C GLN A 65 -27.69 -13.25 -40.19
N THR A 66 -28.65 -14.08 -40.63
CA THR A 66 -28.45 -15.52 -40.84
C THR A 66 -28.92 -15.92 -42.20
N SER A 67 -28.14 -16.70 -42.93
CA SER A 67 -28.53 -17.31 -44.20
C SER A 67 -28.16 -18.80 -44.16
N GLY A 68 -29.13 -19.66 -43.91
CA GLY A 68 -28.86 -21.05 -43.57
C GLY A 68 -28.05 -21.16 -42.28
N ASP A 69 -26.98 -21.94 -42.32
CA ASP A 69 -26.07 -22.09 -41.16
C ASP A 69 -24.96 -21.00 -41.09
N VAL A 70 -24.94 -20.07 -42.07
CA VAL A 70 -23.92 -19.04 -42.14
C VAL A 70 -24.37 -17.77 -41.40
N ARG A 71 -23.53 -17.26 -40.51
CA ARG A 71 -23.70 -15.96 -39.86
C ARG A 71 -23.07 -14.85 -40.72
N ILE A 72 -23.78 -13.71 -40.79
CA ILE A 72 -23.34 -12.56 -41.60
C ILE A 72 -23.36 -11.33 -40.69
N TRP A 73 -22.24 -10.68 -40.56
CA TRP A 73 -22.09 -9.46 -39.82
C TRP A 73 -22.00 -8.24 -40.71
N LYS A 74 -22.69 -7.14 -40.34
CA LYS A 74 -22.79 -5.90 -41.12
C LYS A 74 -22.69 -4.67 -40.22
N PRO A 75 -22.31 -3.48 -40.77
CA PRO A 75 -22.49 -2.21 -40.10
C PRO A 75 -23.98 -1.85 -39.86
N ALA A 76 -24.28 -1.11 -38.80
CA ALA A 76 -25.66 -0.67 -38.49
C ALA A 76 -26.31 0.19 -39.59
N ILE A 77 -25.50 0.91 -40.35
CA ILE A 77 -25.96 1.76 -41.46
C ILE A 77 -26.47 0.98 -42.68
N SER A 78 -26.28 -0.31 -42.73
CA SER A 78 -26.79 -1.17 -43.84
C SER A 78 -28.34 -1.27 -43.86
N GLU A 79 -29.03 -0.88 -42.83
CA GLU A 79 -30.53 -0.91 -42.74
C GLU A 79 -31.19 0.39 -43.21
N SER A 80 -30.49 1.53 -43.27
CA SER A 80 -31.09 2.87 -43.49
C SER A 80 -30.85 3.50 -44.87
N GLY A 81 -30.11 2.85 -45.78
CA GLY A 81 -29.79 3.44 -47.08
C GLY A 81 -28.94 2.53 -47.99
N ARG A 82 -28.63 2.99 -49.20
CA ARG A 82 -27.89 2.24 -50.21
C ARG A 82 -26.39 1.99 -49.86
N GLY A 83 -25.90 2.51 -48.74
CA GLY A 83 -24.54 2.27 -48.28
C GLY A 83 -24.41 0.91 -47.58
N ALA A 84 -23.35 0.16 -47.83
CA ALA A 84 -23.03 -1.15 -47.25
C ALA A 84 -24.09 -2.29 -47.50
N TYR A 85 -24.85 -2.21 -48.58
CA TYR A 85 -25.85 -3.25 -48.93
C TYR A 85 -25.20 -4.61 -49.17
N TRP A 86 -24.09 -4.62 -49.90
CA TRP A 86 -23.34 -5.84 -50.27
C TRP A 86 -22.25 -6.18 -49.24
N PHE A 87 -22.04 -5.36 -48.25
CA PHE A 87 -21.06 -5.61 -47.18
C PHE A 87 -21.43 -6.93 -46.45
N ALA A 88 -20.43 -7.78 -46.25
CA ALA A 88 -20.61 -9.00 -45.46
C ALA A 88 -19.29 -9.51 -44.88
N VAL A 89 -19.25 -9.73 -43.57
CA VAL A 89 -18.24 -10.57 -42.91
C VAL A 89 -18.96 -11.83 -42.46
N ARG A 90 -18.56 -12.99 -42.97
CA ARG A 90 -19.29 -14.24 -42.81
C ARG A 90 -18.49 -15.28 -42.02
N SER A 91 -19.18 -16.13 -41.28
CA SER A 91 -18.62 -17.25 -40.55
C SER A 91 -17.95 -18.32 -41.41
N ASP A 92 -18.18 -18.35 -42.72
CA ASP A 92 -17.55 -19.26 -43.66
C ASP A 92 -16.27 -18.69 -44.35
N GLY A 93 -15.84 -17.48 -43.94
CA GLY A 93 -14.58 -16.88 -44.36
C GLY A 93 -14.72 -15.76 -45.41
N LEU A 94 -15.92 -15.47 -45.91
CA LEU A 94 -16.13 -14.33 -46.80
C LEU A 94 -15.99 -13.03 -46.02
N VAL A 95 -15.15 -12.11 -46.52
CA VAL A 95 -14.92 -10.77 -45.96
C VAL A 95 -15.15 -9.76 -47.07
N ALA A 96 -16.42 -9.60 -47.52
CA ALA A 96 -16.80 -8.77 -48.62
C ALA A 96 -16.91 -7.29 -48.24
N PRO A 97 -16.05 -6.40 -48.75
CA PRO A 97 -16.18 -4.97 -48.62
C PRO A 97 -17.33 -4.43 -49.49
N ASP A 98 -17.69 -3.16 -49.34
CA ASP A 98 -18.65 -2.47 -50.18
C ASP A 98 -18.14 -1.08 -50.51
N ASP A 99 -18.81 -0.37 -51.42
CA ASP A 99 -18.39 0.99 -51.81
C ASP A 99 -18.26 1.91 -50.55
N GLY A 100 -17.06 2.41 -50.30
CA GLY A 100 -16.75 3.23 -49.15
C GLY A 100 -16.61 2.50 -47.82
N TYR A 101 -16.52 1.15 -47.81
CA TYR A 101 -16.37 0.34 -46.62
C TYR A 101 -15.30 -0.75 -46.74
N THR A 102 -14.26 -0.69 -45.92
CA THR A 102 -13.34 -1.81 -45.73
C THR A 102 -13.99 -2.83 -44.80
N ALA A 103 -13.96 -4.10 -45.13
CA ALA A 103 -14.40 -5.23 -44.30
C ALA A 103 -13.21 -5.94 -43.66
N GLY A 104 -13.39 -6.53 -42.48
CA GLY A 104 -12.32 -7.26 -41.83
C GLY A 104 -12.71 -8.20 -40.70
N LEU A 105 -11.73 -9.00 -40.33
CA LEU A 105 -11.72 -9.83 -39.13
C LEU A 105 -10.63 -9.30 -38.21
N LYS A 106 -10.91 -9.28 -36.91
CA LYS A 106 -9.98 -8.92 -35.84
C LYS A 106 -9.83 -10.11 -34.90
N TYR A 107 -8.62 -10.56 -34.67
CA TYR A 107 -8.28 -11.54 -33.64
C TYR A 107 -7.60 -10.84 -32.49
N VAL A 108 -8.09 -11.02 -31.28
CA VAL A 108 -7.49 -10.48 -30.04
C VAL A 108 -6.68 -11.60 -29.38
N VAL A 109 -5.40 -11.38 -29.18
CA VAL A 109 -4.48 -12.36 -28.58
C VAL A 109 -4.88 -12.62 -27.13
N PRO A 110 -5.29 -13.85 -26.76
CA PRO A 110 -5.79 -14.15 -25.41
C PRO A 110 -4.67 -14.25 -24.37
N GLU A 111 -3.48 -14.62 -24.77
CA GLU A 111 -2.31 -14.81 -23.90
C GLU A 111 -1.03 -14.44 -24.66
N SER A 112 -0.05 -13.88 -23.94
CA SER A 112 1.26 -13.64 -24.55
C SER A 112 1.97 -14.94 -24.94
N GLY A 113 2.64 -14.96 -26.08
CA GLY A 113 3.31 -16.17 -26.54
C GLY A 113 3.92 -16.06 -27.94
N ALA A 114 4.61 -17.13 -28.34
CA ALA A 114 4.95 -17.37 -29.73
C ALA A 114 3.75 -18.03 -30.42
N TYR A 115 3.30 -17.43 -31.50
CA TYR A 115 2.18 -17.93 -32.28
C TYR A 115 2.60 -18.30 -33.70
N SER A 116 2.24 -19.49 -34.14
CA SER A 116 2.23 -19.84 -35.58
C SER A 116 1.00 -19.22 -36.17
N VAL A 117 1.19 -18.38 -37.19
CA VAL A 117 0.13 -17.68 -37.92
C VAL A 117 0.18 -18.15 -39.35
N ASP A 118 -0.85 -18.86 -39.83
CA ASP A 118 -1.04 -19.25 -41.25
C ASP A 118 -2.34 -18.64 -41.74
N ILE A 119 -2.25 -17.61 -42.55
CA ILE A 119 -3.38 -16.90 -43.16
C ILE A 119 -3.36 -17.11 -44.65
N ARG A 120 -4.44 -17.63 -45.19
CA ARG A 120 -4.68 -17.79 -46.62
C ARG A 120 -5.80 -16.90 -47.06
N TYR A 121 -5.68 -16.31 -48.21
CA TYR A 121 -6.70 -15.45 -48.77
C TYR A 121 -6.84 -15.71 -50.27
N SER A 122 -8.04 -15.48 -50.80
CA SER A 122 -8.33 -15.67 -52.21
C SER A 122 -9.54 -14.83 -52.63
N GLY A 123 -9.86 -14.89 -53.87
CA GLY A 123 -10.97 -14.11 -54.43
C GLY A 123 -10.51 -12.74 -54.95
N GLY A 124 -11.39 -11.76 -54.93
CA GLY A 124 -11.16 -10.46 -55.48
C GLY A 124 -12.22 -10.09 -56.49
N SER A 125 -11.86 -9.55 -57.67
CA SER A 125 -12.82 -9.11 -58.64
C SER A 125 -13.52 -10.28 -59.38
N GLY A 126 -14.84 -10.30 -59.37
CA GLY A 126 -15.72 -11.23 -60.07
C GLY A 126 -16.24 -10.65 -61.41
N GLY A 127 -15.36 -10.30 -62.33
CA GLY A 127 -15.76 -9.96 -63.71
C GLY A 127 -16.04 -8.52 -64.05
N SER A 128 -16.46 -7.64 -63.12
CA SER A 128 -16.68 -6.21 -63.35
C SER A 128 -16.14 -5.29 -62.23
N GLY A 129 -15.52 -5.85 -61.21
CA GLY A 129 -14.92 -5.10 -60.11
C GLY A 129 -13.52 -4.63 -60.41
N ASP A 130 -13.02 -3.68 -59.68
CA ASP A 130 -11.65 -3.13 -59.76
C ASP A 130 -10.63 -3.88 -58.90
N GLY A 131 -11.06 -4.92 -58.21
CA GLY A 131 -10.26 -5.79 -57.37
C GLY A 131 -10.19 -5.36 -55.90
N VAL A 132 -9.43 -6.08 -55.09
CA VAL A 132 -9.35 -5.97 -53.63
C VAL A 132 -7.92 -5.73 -53.18
N ILE A 133 -7.71 -4.92 -52.16
CA ILE A 133 -6.46 -4.91 -51.43
C ILE A 133 -6.64 -5.79 -50.20
N PHE A 134 -5.89 -6.87 -50.12
CA PHE A 134 -5.78 -7.70 -48.95
C PHE A 134 -4.75 -7.09 -47.96
N GLY A 135 -5.09 -6.94 -46.71
CA GLY A 135 -4.20 -6.42 -45.70
C GLY A 135 -4.16 -7.28 -44.44
N ILE A 136 -2.97 -7.54 -43.92
CA ILE A 136 -2.76 -8.21 -42.64
C ILE A 136 -1.96 -7.27 -41.77
N TYR A 137 -2.51 -6.92 -40.59
CA TYR A 137 -1.93 -5.94 -39.66
C TYR A 137 -1.82 -6.51 -38.26
N LEU A 138 -0.76 -6.17 -37.55
CA LEU A 138 -0.63 -6.34 -36.11
C LEU A 138 -0.74 -4.97 -35.45
N ASP A 139 -1.84 -4.73 -34.75
CA ASP A 139 -2.23 -3.41 -34.27
C ASP A 139 -2.24 -2.39 -35.40
N GLY A 140 -1.36 -1.39 -35.40
CA GLY A 140 -1.21 -0.43 -36.53
C GLY A 140 -0.12 -0.78 -37.53
N ARG A 141 0.60 -1.91 -37.36
CA ARG A 141 1.70 -2.30 -38.21
C ARG A 141 1.27 -3.24 -39.35
N GLN A 142 1.55 -2.87 -40.60
CA GLN A 142 1.35 -3.76 -41.73
C GLN A 142 2.34 -4.92 -41.69
N LEU A 143 1.83 -6.16 -41.69
CA LEU A 143 2.61 -7.37 -41.82
C LEU A 143 2.68 -7.82 -43.26
N HIS A 144 1.56 -7.68 -43.98
CA HIS A 144 1.43 -8.07 -45.40
C HIS A 144 0.34 -7.24 -46.08
N ALA A 145 0.52 -6.94 -47.36
CA ALA A 145 -0.55 -6.41 -48.20
C ALA A 145 -0.35 -6.87 -49.63
N GLU A 146 -1.45 -7.21 -50.31
CA GLU A 146 -1.49 -7.54 -51.73
C GLU A 146 -2.61 -6.78 -52.44
N ASN A 147 -2.25 -6.06 -53.48
CA ASN A 147 -3.21 -5.36 -54.36
C ASN A 147 -3.61 -6.28 -55.53
N ALA A 148 -4.74 -6.93 -55.37
CA ALA A 148 -5.29 -7.86 -56.37
C ALA A 148 -6.16 -7.12 -57.39
N VAL A 149 -5.77 -7.05 -58.65
CA VAL A 149 -6.50 -6.39 -59.75
C VAL A 149 -7.33 -7.35 -60.60
N ALA A 150 -7.27 -8.66 -60.35
CA ALA A 150 -8.00 -9.74 -61.00
C ALA A 150 -8.29 -10.81 -59.96
N PRO A 151 -9.15 -11.82 -60.23
CA PRO A 151 -9.40 -12.90 -59.29
C PRO A 151 -8.10 -13.54 -58.82
N VAL A 152 -7.80 -13.44 -57.53
CA VAL A 152 -6.63 -14.06 -56.90
C VAL A 152 -6.96 -15.51 -56.62
N THR A 153 -6.22 -16.41 -57.20
CA THR A 153 -6.44 -17.88 -57.06
C THR A 153 -5.93 -18.41 -55.70
N GLY A 154 -5.13 -17.63 -54.98
CA GLY A 154 -4.69 -17.90 -53.61
C GLY A 154 -3.40 -17.17 -53.29
N GLY A 155 -3.41 -16.43 -52.20
CA GLY A 155 -2.23 -15.87 -51.51
C GLY A 155 -2.14 -16.41 -50.11
N SER A 156 -1.00 -16.25 -49.46
CA SER A 156 -0.83 -16.64 -48.06
C SER A 156 0.20 -15.78 -47.34
N TYR A 157 0.04 -15.68 -46.03
CA TYR A 157 1.01 -15.14 -45.12
C TYR A 157 1.24 -16.15 -43.99
N THR A 158 2.47 -16.59 -43.79
CA THR A 158 2.85 -17.55 -42.78
C THR A 158 4.02 -17.01 -42.01
N ALA A 159 3.91 -16.96 -40.69
CA ALA A 159 4.96 -16.46 -39.81
C ALA A 159 4.82 -17.05 -38.38
N VAL A 160 5.94 -17.05 -37.64
CA VAL A 160 5.90 -17.19 -36.19
C VAL A 160 6.05 -15.81 -35.61
N LEU A 161 5.01 -15.34 -34.92
CA LEU A 161 4.95 -14.02 -34.31
C LEU A 161 5.05 -14.12 -32.80
N GLN A 162 5.81 -13.21 -32.16
CA GLN A 162 5.77 -13.00 -30.75
C GLN A 162 4.65 -11.99 -30.45
N LEU A 163 3.58 -12.45 -29.83
CA LEU A 163 2.38 -11.65 -29.61
C LEU A 163 2.15 -11.48 -28.11
N ALA A 164 1.81 -10.27 -27.71
CA ALA A 164 1.42 -9.96 -26.34
C ALA A 164 -0.10 -10.09 -26.18
N LYS A 165 -0.57 -10.48 -24.99
CA LYS A 165 -2.00 -10.49 -24.63
C LYS A 165 -2.64 -9.14 -24.91
N GLY A 166 -3.79 -9.17 -25.60
CA GLY A 166 -4.54 -7.99 -25.99
C GLY A 166 -4.11 -7.34 -27.30
N GLN A 167 -2.97 -7.70 -27.89
CA GLN A 167 -2.64 -7.29 -29.26
C GLN A 167 -3.65 -7.83 -30.26
N CYS A 168 -3.81 -7.11 -31.37
CA CYS A 168 -4.83 -7.45 -32.35
C CYS A 168 -4.22 -7.73 -33.74
N LEU A 169 -4.52 -8.90 -34.30
CA LEU A 169 -4.30 -9.19 -35.69
C LEU A 169 -5.56 -8.85 -36.49
N TYR A 170 -5.39 -8.10 -37.57
CA TYR A 170 -6.47 -7.70 -38.46
C TYR A 170 -6.24 -8.30 -39.84
N LEU A 171 -7.31 -8.88 -40.40
CA LEU A 171 -7.38 -9.40 -41.76
C LEU A 171 -8.38 -8.53 -42.50
N LEU A 172 -7.92 -7.68 -43.39
CA LEU A 172 -8.71 -6.63 -44.03
C LEU A 172 -8.85 -6.84 -45.51
N ALA A 173 -10.05 -6.58 -46.02
CA ALA A 173 -10.37 -6.52 -47.46
C ALA A 173 -10.88 -5.11 -47.77
N ASP A 174 -10.14 -4.38 -48.59
CA ASP A 174 -10.46 -3.03 -49.05
C ASP A 174 -10.97 -3.04 -50.48
N PRO A 175 -12.12 -2.37 -50.79
CA PRO A 175 -12.74 -2.40 -52.10
C PRO A 175 -12.04 -1.54 -53.17
N LYS A 176 -10.93 -0.86 -52.78
CA LYS A 176 -10.33 0.20 -53.66
C LYS A 176 -11.34 1.33 -53.93
N THR A 177 -11.92 1.36 -55.12
CA THR A 177 -12.91 2.41 -55.48
C THR A 177 -14.33 1.85 -55.60
N ASN A 178 -14.50 0.54 -55.81
CA ASN A 178 -15.80 -0.07 -56.05
C ASN A 178 -15.84 -1.49 -55.46
N GLY A 179 -16.67 -1.73 -54.44
CA GLY A 179 -16.88 -3.05 -53.82
C GLY A 179 -17.78 -4.00 -54.57
N ALA A 180 -18.37 -3.61 -55.70
CA ALA A 180 -19.25 -4.44 -56.50
C ALA A 180 -18.49 -5.62 -57.12
N TYR A 181 -19.03 -6.84 -56.95
CA TYR A 181 -18.48 -8.09 -57.39
C TYR A 181 -17.17 -8.54 -56.73
N ASP A 182 -16.72 -7.86 -55.70
CA ASP A 182 -15.57 -8.27 -54.91
C ASP A 182 -16.00 -9.29 -53.84
N SER A 183 -15.41 -10.48 -53.89
CA SER A 183 -15.74 -11.59 -53.00
C SER A 183 -14.50 -12.22 -52.40
N PRO A 184 -13.74 -11.46 -51.57
CA PRO A 184 -12.55 -11.99 -50.94
C PRO A 184 -12.88 -12.96 -49.80
N TRP A 185 -12.03 -13.93 -49.63
CA TRP A 185 -12.09 -14.95 -48.58
C TRP A 185 -10.81 -15.00 -47.80
N TYR A 186 -10.93 -15.18 -46.46
CA TYR A 186 -9.83 -15.49 -45.61
C TYR A 186 -10.04 -16.83 -44.91
N ASN A 187 -8.94 -17.55 -44.73
CA ASN A 187 -8.84 -18.69 -43.84
C ASN A 187 -7.61 -18.45 -42.97
N ALA A 188 -7.76 -18.50 -41.64
CA ALA A 188 -6.68 -18.22 -40.74
C ALA A 188 -6.58 -19.29 -39.64
N GLU A 189 -5.37 -19.77 -39.44
CA GLU A 189 -5.01 -20.62 -38.30
C GLU A 189 -3.96 -19.88 -37.47
N ILE A 190 -4.31 -19.59 -36.20
CA ILE A 190 -3.46 -18.89 -35.24
C ILE A 190 -3.33 -19.77 -33.98
N VAL A 191 -2.15 -20.38 -33.83
CA VAL A 191 -1.91 -21.36 -32.77
C VAL A 191 -0.74 -20.92 -31.89
N LYS A 192 -0.93 -20.87 -30.57
CA LYS A 192 0.15 -20.63 -29.62
C LYS A 192 1.11 -21.82 -29.60
N THR A 193 2.38 -21.59 -29.93
CA THR A 193 3.43 -22.61 -30.04
C THR A 193 4.44 -22.57 -28.92
N GLY A 194 4.48 -21.49 -28.12
CA GLY A 194 5.42 -21.35 -27.03
C GLY A 194 5.21 -20.08 -26.21
N ASN A 195 6.08 -19.86 -25.23
CA ASN A 195 6.11 -18.65 -24.45
C ASN A 195 6.58 -17.46 -25.29
N ALA A 196 6.18 -16.25 -24.91
CA ALA A 196 6.67 -15.04 -25.54
C ALA A 196 8.14 -14.81 -25.15
N VAL A 197 9.01 -14.61 -26.13
CA VAL A 197 10.39 -14.19 -25.94
C VAL A 197 10.57 -12.81 -26.57
N SER A 198 10.76 -11.82 -25.75
CA SER A 198 11.04 -10.45 -26.18
C SER A 198 12.54 -10.23 -26.26
N SER A 199 13.08 -9.86 -27.40
CA SER A 199 14.52 -9.69 -27.61
C SER A 199 14.92 -8.26 -27.93
N PHE A 200 16.14 -7.89 -27.52
CA PHE A 200 16.84 -6.65 -27.88
C PHE A 200 18.25 -6.94 -28.41
N GLY A 201 18.68 -6.23 -29.45
CA GLY A 201 20.06 -6.32 -29.97
C GLY A 201 20.31 -7.42 -30.96
N GLN A 202 19.32 -8.17 -31.43
CA GLN A 202 19.54 -9.33 -32.30
C GLN A 202 19.18 -9.11 -33.78
N ASN A 203 19.08 -7.89 -34.27
CA ASN A 203 18.73 -7.55 -35.68
C ASN A 203 17.44 -8.20 -36.24
N THR A 204 16.73 -8.97 -35.44
CA THR A 204 15.56 -9.76 -35.88
C THR A 204 14.25 -8.97 -35.84
N ASN A 205 14.25 -7.78 -35.25
CA ASN A 205 13.11 -6.87 -35.21
C ASN A 205 13.59 -5.44 -35.46
N PRO A 206 13.34 -4.87 -36.63
CA PRO A 206 13.51 -3.45 -36.84
C PRO A 206 12.49 -2.76 -35.89
N ARG A 207 12.96 -2.06 -34.90
CA ARG A 207 12.09 -1.27 -34.00
C ARG A 207 11.57 -0.08 -34.76
N GLU A 208 10.51 -0.31 -35.48
CA GLU A 208 9.86 0.74 -36.26
C GLU A 208 9.03 1.64 -35.34
N GLN A 209 8.57 1.13 -34.18
CA GLN A 209 7.78 1.91 -33.23
C GLN A 209 8.36 1.78 -31.83
N ALA A 210 8.20 2.85 -31.03
CA ALA A 210 8.48 2.82 -29.59
C ALA A 210 7.52 1.83 -28.90
N GLY A 211 8.05 1.01 -27.98
CA GLY A 211 7.26 0.01 -27.25
C GLY A 211 7.10 -1.33 -27.98
N GLU A 212 7.68 -1.50 -29.15
CA GLU A 212 7.64 -2.77 -29.88
C GLU A 212 8.25 -3.91 -29.04
N MET A 213 7.50 -4.98 -28.86
CA MET A 213 7.81 -6.12 -28.00
C MET A 213 8.10 -5.74 -26.54
N GLY A 214 7.51 -4.64 -26.04
CA GLY A 214 7.70 -4.14 -24.70
C GLY A 214 8.94 -3.28 -24.51
N TRP A 215 9.81 -3.11 -25.52
CA TRP A 215 11.03 -2.33 -25.42
C TRP A 215 10.87 -0.89 -25.87
N THR A 216 11.35 0.07 -25.09
CA THR A 216 11.36 1.50 -25.41
C THR A 216 12.75 2.07 -25.18
N ALA A 217 13.24 2.90 -26.10
CA ALA A 217 14.48 3.64 -25.90
C ALA A 217 14.25 4.78 -24.90
N VAL A 218 15.15 4.91 -23.93
CA VAL A 218 15.07 5.91 -22.85
C VAL A 218 16.35 6.68 -22.69
N TYR A 219 16.27 7.87 -22.07
CA TYR A 219 17.40 8.71 -21.76
C TYR A 219 17.18 9.48 -20.46
N SER A 220 18.26 9.98 -19.89
CA SER A 220 18.23 10.93 -18.76
C SER A 220 19.25 12.04 -18.98
N HIS A 221 18.93 13.27 -18.56
CA HIS A 221 19.86 14.40 -18.50
C HIS A 221 20.87 14.27 -17.34
N THR A 222 20.68 13.30 -16.46
CA THR A 222 21.55 13.08 -15.31
C THR A 222 22.54 12.00 -15.65
N ALA A 223 23.80 12.35 -15.74
CA ALA A 223 24.89 11.40 -15.83
C ALA A 223 25.21 10.83 -14.44
N ASN A 224 25.35 9.52 -14.39
CA ASN A 224 25.66 8.79 -13.17
C ASN A 224 27.18 8.76 -12.92
N ARG A 225 27.64 9.57 -12.00
CA ARG A 225 29.05 9.63 -11.62
C ARG A 225 29.41 8.84 -10.35
N GLY A 226 28.43 8.16 -9.76
CA GLY A 226 28.60 7.56 -8.44
C GLY A 226 28.08 6.14 -8.25
N GLY A 227 27.63 5.43 -9.28
CA GLY A 227 27.26 4.00 -9.21
C GLY A 227 25.78 3.68 -8.99
N SER A 228 24.86 4.66 -9.04
CA SER A 228 23.42 4.42 -9.05
C SER A 228 22.72 5.29 -10.08
N PHE A 229 21.86 4.71 -10.92
CA PHE A 229 21.07 5.44 -11.90
C PHE A 229 19.77 5.95 -11.27
N ASP A 230 19.43 7.20 -11.57
CA ASP A 230 18.12 7.76 -11.20
C ASP A 230 17.06 7.32 -12.22
N ILE A 231 16.39 6.21 -11.91
CA ILE A 231 15.36 5.62 -12.80
C ILE A 231 14.17 6.59 -12.98
N ALA A 232 13.85 7.38 -11.96
CA ALA A 232 12.74 8.34 -12.02
C ALA A 232 13.02 9.53 -12.97
N ALA A 233 14.29 9.81 -13.27
CA ALA A 233 14.68 10.86 -14.22
C ALA A 233 14.69 10.39 -15.68
N LEU A 234 14.46 9.11 -15.96
CA LEU A 234 14.45 8.57 -17.32
C LEU A 234 13.20 9.03 -18.09
N GLN A 235 13.41 9.42 -19.33
CA GLN A 235 12.39 9.84 -20.29
C GLN A 235 12.47 8.99 -21.55
N ASP A 236 11.35 8.83 -22.25
CA ASP A 236 11.29 8.11 -23.51
C ASP A 236 11.91 8.92 -24.65
N CYS A 237 12.72 8.30 -25.51
CA CYS A 237 13.23 8.93 -26.70
C CYS A 237 12.09 9.20 -27.69
N SER A 238 11.90 10.45 -28.09
CA SER A 238 10.80 10.89 -28.94
C SER A 238 11.15 11.02 -30.43
N TYR A 239 12.45 11.04 -30.76
CA TYR A 239 12.91 11.26 -32.13
C TYR A 239 13.50 10.00 -32.75
N LYS A 240 12.98 9.59 -33.91
CA LYS A 240 13.48 8.46 -34.72
C LYS A 240 14.27 9.00 -35.93
N ASP A 241 15.57 8.73 -35.97
CA ASP A 241 16.46 9.08 -37.08
C ASP A 241 16.61 7.87 -38.02
N MET A 242 16.24 8.05 -39.27
CA MET A 242 16.31 7.03 -40.34
C MET A 242 17.44 7.28 -41.33
N SER A 243 18.31 8.28 -41.12
CA SER A 243 19.35 8.69 -42.07
C SER A 243 20.39 7.60 -42.36
N SER A 244 20.54 6.64 -41.47
CA SER A 244 21.48 5.51 -41.61
C SER A 244 20.85 4.24 -42.25
N GLY A 245 19.58 4.30 -42.68
CA GLY A 245 18.87 3.14 -43.23
C GLY A 245 18.32 2.17 -42.15
N SER A 246 18.67 2.37 -40.90
CA SER A 246 18.11 1.66 -39.76
C SER A 246 17.65 2.68 -38.69
N PRO A 247 16.59 2.39 -37.92
CA PRO A 247 16.09 3.33 -36.92
C PRO A 247 17.13 3.56 -35.80
N VAL A 248 17.38 4.84 -35.50
CA VAL A 248 18.18 5.29 -34.35
C VAL A 248 17.30 6.17 -33.49
N TRP A 249 17.02 5.73 -32.26
CA TRP A 249 16.22 6.50 -31.31
C TRP A 249 17.07 7.48 -30.54
N LYS A 250 16.61 8.72 -30.43
CA LYS A 250 17.28 9.88 -29.80
C LYS A 250 16.28 10.68 -28.95
N PRO A 251 16.75 11.50 -27.97
CA PRO A 251 15.89 12.41 -27.21
C PRO A 251 15.14 13.40 -28.07
N ALA A 252 15.86 14.05 -29.03
CA ALA A 252 15.30 14.99 -29.98
C ALA A 252 16.16 15.09 -31.24
N SER A 253 15.69 15.81 -32.28
CA SER A 253 16.50 16.18 -33.43
C SER A 253 17.50 17.28 -33.06
N GLY A 254 18.71 17.25 -33.63
CA GLY A 254 19.71 18.32 -33.49
C GLY A 254 21.11 17.84 -33.16
N THR A 255 22.07 18.76 -33.24
CA THR A 255 23.52 18.47 -33.10
C THR A 255 23.91 18.08 -31.67
N ALA A 256 23.16 18.47 -30.65
CA ALA A 256 23.39 18.06 -29.27
C ALA A 256 23.30 16.53 -29.06
N PHE A 257 22.55 15.83 -29.93
CA PHE A 257 22.34 14.37 -29.87
C PHE A 257 22.99 13.65 -31.06
N GLN A 258 23.99 14.26 -31.70
CA GLN A 258 24.62 13.69 -32.88
C GLN A 258 25.21 12.32 -32.62
N TYR A 259 25.80 12.10 -31.45
CA TYR A 259 26.46 10.85 -31.06
C TYR A 259 25.58 9.97 -30.14
N PHE A 260 24.43 10.48 -29.66
CA PHE A 260 23.47 9.67 -28.92
C PHE A 260 22.79 8.66 -29.85
N ALA A 261 22.73 7.39 -29.45
CA ALA A 261 22.06 6.38 -30.26
C ALA A 261 21.57 5.19 -29.42
N VAL A 262 20.30 4.85 -29.58
CA VAL A 262 19.74 3.56 -29.16
C VAL A 262 19.28 2.85 -30.42
N ARG A 263 19.87 1.71 -30.75
CA ARG A 263 19.69 1.02 -32.03
C ARG A 263 19.17 -0.42 -31.86
N PRO A 264 18.43 -0.95 -32.86
CA PRO A 264 17.91 -2.32 -32.82
C PRO A 264 18.99 -3.41 -32.80
N ASP A 265 20.19 -3.11 -33.27
CA ASP A 265 21.31 -4.04 -33.25
C ASP A 265 22.00 -4.17 -31.89
N GLY A 266 21.57 -3.41 -30.89
CA GLY A 266 22.06 -3.52 -29.54
C GLY A 266 22.95 -2.36 -29.05
N LEU A 267 23.32 -1.43 -29.92
CA LEU A 267 24.07 -0.25 -29.54
C LEU A 267 23.19 0.68 -28.67
N VAL A 268 23.71 1.03 -27.50
CA VAL A 268 23.09 1.96 -26.54
C VAL A 268 24.11 3.04 -26.19
N ALA A 269 24.41 3.92 -27.14
CA ALA A 269 25.45 4.92 -27.03
C ALA A 269 24.97 6.17 -26.29
N PRO A 270 25.50 6.46 -25.10
CA PRO A 270 25.26 7.73 -24.39
C PRO A 270 26.04 8.87 -25.04
N THR A 271 25.79 10.10 -24.61
CA THR A 271 26.58 11.28 -25.00
C THR A 271 26.83 12.16 -23.79
N ASP A 272 27.69 13.14 -23.89
CA ASP A 272 28.07 14.01 -22.77
C ASP A 272 26.87 14.57 -22.03
N GLY A 273 26.78 14.28 -20.72
CA GLY A 273 25.69 14.71 -19.86
C GLY A 273 24.37 13.92 -20.00
N TYR A 274 24.33 12.85 -20.84
CA TYR A 274 23.12 12.07 -21.07
C TYR A 274 23.38 10.57 -20.93
N THR A 275 22.64 9.94 -20.05
CA THR A 275 22.54 8.48 -19.98
C THR A 275 21.64 7.97 -21.10
N ALA A 276 22.00 6.89 -21.74
CA ALA A 276 21.21 6.18 -22.75
C ALA A 276 20.74 4.84 -22.19
N GLY A 277 19.59 4.35 -22.67
CA GLY A 277 19.12 3.05 -22.24
C GLY A 277 17.95 2.49 -23.04
N VAL A 278 17.56 1.29 -22.65
CA VAL A 278 16.29 0.67 -23.05
C VAL A 278 15.54 0.19 -21.83
N ARG A 279 14.22 0.36 -21.88
CA ARG A 279 13.26 -0.13 -20.92
C ARG A 279 12.42 -1.22 -21.56
N TRP A 280 12.32 -2.37 -20.93
CA TRP A 280 11.31 -3.37 -21.25
C TRP A 280 10.22 -3.34 -20.19
N THR A 281 8.95 -3.35 -20.61
CA THR A 281 7.79 -3.29 -19.71
C THR A 281 6.96 -4.56 -19.84
N ALA A 282 6.63 -5.18 -18.70
CA ALA A 282 5.80 -6.36 -18.64
C ALA A 282 4.36 -6.05 -19.09
N ALA A 283 3.89 -6.70 -20.14
CA ALA A 283 2.52 -6.55 -20.67
C ALA A 283 1.48 -7.25 -19.79
N GLU A 284 1.89 -8.23 -19.02
CA GLU A 284 1.07 -8.99 -18.07
C GLU A 284 1.93 -9.44 -16.88
N SER A 285 1.28 -9.76 -15.77
CA SER A 285 1.95 -10.26 -14.59
C SER A 285 2.39 -11.71 -14.76
N GLY A 286 3.49 -12.11 -14.11
CA GLY A 286 4.02 -13.47 -14.16
C GLY A 286 5.46 -13.59 -13.69
N VAL A 287 6.04 -14.77 -13.87
CA VAL A 287 7.44 -15.03 -13.62
C VAL A 287 8.21 -14.90 -14.95
N TYR A 288 9.24 -14.06 -14.95
CA TYR A 288 10.03 -13.76 -16.14
C TYR A 288 11.48 -14.13 -15.95
N ARG A 289 12.08 -14.69 -17.00
CA ARG A 289 13.52 -14.91 -17.10
C ARG A 289 14.13 -13.78 -17.93
N LEU A 290 15.08 -13.07 -17.33
CA LEU A 290 15.90 -12.04 -17.98
C LEU A 290 17.29 -12.62 -18.24
N ASN A 291 17.74 -12.59 -19.51
CA ASN A 291 19.12 -12.86 -19.86
C ASN A 291 19.66 -11.63 -20.59
N VAL A 292 20.80 -11.12 -20.16
CA VAL A 292 21.47 -9.95 -20.73
C VAL A 292 22.94 -10.28 -20.98
N ALA A 293 23.39 -10.04 -22.18
CA ALA A 293 24.80 -9.94 -22.49
C ALA A 293 25.12 -8.47 -22.79
N TYR A 294 26.20 -7.94 -22.24
CA TYR A 294 26.62 -6.56 -22.47
C TYR A 294 28.13 -6.48 -22.64
N SER A 295 28.57 -5.53 -23.46
CA SER A 295 29.98 -5.38 -23.83
C SER A 295 30.27 -3.96 -24.32
N GLY A 296 31.51 -3.65 -24.57
CA GLY A 296 31.90 -2.35 -25.09
C GLY A 296 32.60 -1.49 -24.03
N GLY A 297 32.39 -0.18 -24.10
CA GLY A 297 33.09 0.80 -23.32
C GLY A 297 33.95 1.70 -24.25
N SER A 298 35.09 2.17 -23.81
CA SER A 298 35.97 3.01 -24.63
C SER A 298 36.56 2.24 -25.79
N SER A 299 36.28 2.63 -27.03
CA SER A 299 36.74 1.96 -28.28
C SER A 299 37.92 2.66 -28.97
N GLY A 300 38.46 3.72 -28.40
CA GLY A 300 39.57 4.51 -28.97
C GLY A 300 40.93 3.87 -28.77
N GLY A 301 41.66 3.52 -29.85
CA GLY A 301 43.02 2.94 -29.83
C GLY A 301 44.13 3.83 -29.25
N SER A 302 43.80 4.95 -28.59
CA SER A 302 44.71 5.92 -27.99
C SER A 302 44.29 6.42 -26.63
N GLY A 303 43.37 5.72 -25.93
CA GLY A 303 42.95 6.10 -24.58
C GLY A 303 42.06 7.36 -24.51
N GLN A 304 41.25 7.63 -25.52
CA GLN A 304 40.42 8.84 -25.62
C GLN A 304 38.99 8.73 -25.00
N GLY A 305 38.59 7.62 -24.44
CA GLY A 305 37.35 7.52 -23.72
C GLY A 305 37.59 7.31 -22.22
N ASP A 306 36.74 7.81 -21.35
CA ASP A 306 36.81 7.61 -19.90
C ASP A 306 36.01 6.37 -19.44
N GLY A 307 35.35 5.69 -20.36
CA GLY A 307 34.63 4.44 -20.14
C GLY A 307 33.13 4.62 -19.87
N VAL A 308 32.48 3.55 -19.56
CA VAL A 308 31.00 3.45 -19.41
C VAL A 308 30.64 2.83 -18.08
N ILE A 309 29.57 3.33 -17.45
CA ILE A 309 28.90 2.62 -16.36
C ILE A 309 27.70 1.89 -16.94
N PHE A 310 27.67 0.56 -16.82
CA PHE A 310 26.54 -0.28 -17.19
C PHE A 310 25.60 -0.46 -16.01
N GLY A 311 24.29 -0.33 -16.22
CA GLY A 311 23.26 -0.55 -15.20
C GLY A 311 22.16 -1.50 -15.69
N ILE A 312 21.80 -2.46 -14.86
CA ILE A 312 20.64 -3.35 -15.05
C ILE A 312 19.74 -3.21 -13.83
N TYR A 313 18.47 -2.89 -14.04
CA TYR A 313 17.50 -2.61 -12.98
C TYR A 313 16.17 -3.31 -13.22
N GLN A 314 15.46 -3.62 -12.13
CA GLN A 314 14.03 -3.90 -12.12
C GLN A 314 13.37 -2.74 -11.39
N ASP A 315 12.57 -1.94 -12.09
CA ASP A 315 12.07 -0.66 -11.61
C ASP A 315 13.21 0.16 -10.95
N SER A 316 13.11 0.52 -9.67
CA SER A 316 14.18 1.22 -8.93
C SER A 316 15.22 0.28 -8.30
N GLN A 317 14.98 -1.03 -8.33
CA GLN A 317 15.88 -2.01 -7.73
C GLN A 317 17.10 -2.25 -8.60
N VAL A 318 18.29 -2.08 -8.01
CA VAL A 318 19.56 -2.40 -8.66
C VAL A 318 19.73 -3.91 -8.79
N LEU A 319 19.86 -4.41 -10.01
CA LEU A 319 20.23 -5.81 -10.26
C LEU A 319 21.73 -5.95 -10.51
N ARG A 320 22.30 -5.04 -11.27
CA ARG A 320 23.74 -5.00 -11.57
C ARG A 320 24.15 -3.58 -11.92
N VAL A 321 25.28 -3.13 -11.39
CA VAL A 321 26.00 -1.94 -11.86
C VAL A 321 27.46 -2.31 -12.04
N GLN A 322 28.05 -1.89 -13.15
CA GLN A 322 29.46 -2.13 -13.45
C GLN A 322 30.10 -0.91 -14.08
N ASP A 323 31.07 -0.36 -13.38
CA ASP A 323 31.93 0.73 -13.87
C ASP A 323 33.10 0.15 -14.68
N VAL A 324 33.25 0.59 -15.91
CA VAL A 324 34.28 0.13 -16.85
C VAL A 324 35.09 1.32 -17.35
N THR A 325 36.40 1.34 -17.12
CA THR A 325 37.31 2.41 -17.54
C THR A 325 37.99 2.15 -18.87
N GLY A 326 37.83 0.97 -19.43
CA GLY A 326 38.36 0.58 -20.75
C GLY A 326 37.31 -0.19 -21.54
N SER A 327 37.69 -1.03 -22.49
CA SER A 327 36.75 -1.92 -23.16
C SER A 327 36.45 -3.14 -22.32
N LEU A 328 35.17 -3.51 -22.26
CA LEU A 328 34.65 -4.73 -21.63
C LEU A 328 34.42 -5.79 -22.72
N SER A 329 34.95 -6.99 -22.55
CA SER A 329 34.52 -8.15 -23.29
C SER A 329 33.11 -8.53 -22.86
N GLU A 330 32.39 -9.31 -23.70
CA GLU A 330 31.03 -9.71 -23.40
C GLU A 330 30.90 -10.32 -22.01
N THR A 331 29.99 -9.74 -21.23
CA THR A 331 29.67 -10.14 -19.85
C THR A 331 28.18 -10.47 -19.80
N ALA A 332 27.81 -11.52 -19.06
CA ALA A 332 26.44 -11.96 -18.93
C ALA A 332 25.84 -11.64 -17.55
N TYR A 333 24.54 -11.35 -17.55
CA TYR A 333 23.69 -11.30 -16.36
C TYR A 333 22.40 -12.11 -16.64
N ASN A 334 22.05 -13.02 -15.75
CA ASN A 334 20.84 -13.84 -15.86
C ASN A 334 20.08 -13.87 -14.54
N GLY A 335 18.77 -13.80 -14.61
CA GLY A 335 17.91 -13.85 -13.41
C GLY A 335 16.49 -14.28 -13.74
N THR A 336 15.77 -14.72 -12.71
CA THR A 336 14.35 -15.01 -12.77
C THR A 336 13.63 -14.09 -11.78
N PHE A 337 12.59 -13.42 -12.22
CA PHE A 337 11.94 -12.34 -11.49
C PHE A 337 10.43 -12.49 -11.55
N THR A 338 9.77 -12.21 -10.44
CA THR A 338 8.35 -11.96 -10.44
C THR A 338 8.12 -10.53 -10.91
N MET A 339 7.27 -10.35 -11.91
CA MET A 339 6.94 -9.04 -12.48
C MET A 339 5.43 -8.87 -12.51
N LEU A 340 4.96 -7.74 -12.04
CA LEU A 340 3.59 -7.30 -12.24
C LEU A 340 3.47 -6.56 -13.58
N LYS A 341 2.27 -6.55 -14.16
CA LYS A 341 1.98 -5.76 -15.36
C LYS A 341 2.37 -4.30 -15.14
N GLY A 342 3.12 -3.74 -16.08
CA GLY A 342 3.62 -2.37 -16.02
C GLY A 342 4.99 -2.21 -15.37
N GLN A 343 5.48 -3.18 -14.59
CA GLN A 343 6.85 -3.18 -14.08
C GLN A 343 7.87 -3.33 -15.22
N SER A 344 9.09 -2.84 -15.01
CA SER A 344 10.05 -2.69 -16.09
C SER A 344 11.45 -3.17 -15.73
N PHE A 345 12.15 -3.74 -16.72
CA PHE A 345 13.60 -3.86 -16.69
C PHE A 345 14.24 -2.69 -17.44
N TYR A 346 15.34 -2.19 -16.93
CA TYR A 346 16.15 -1.15 -17.56
C TYR A 346 17.57 -1.64 -17.82
N LEU A 347 18.07 -1.39 -19.03
CA LEU A 347 19.45 -1.62 -19.42
C LEU A 347 20.03 -0.25 -19.77
N LEU A 348 20.96 0.24 -18.98
CA LEU A 348 21.42 1.63 -19.00
C LEU A 348 22.92 1.71 -19.26
N ALA A 349 23.34 2.72 -19.99
CA ALA A 349 24.73 3.08 -20.24
C ALA A 349 24.94 4.57 -19.92
N ASP A 350 25.88 4.86 -19.05
CA ASP A 350 26.24 6.22 -18.65
C ASP A 350 27.64 6.58 -19.15
N PRO A 351 27.83 7.78 -19.74
CA PRO A 351 29.10 8.18 -20.35
C PRO A 351 30.18 8.60 -19.34
N LYS A 352 29.90 8.57 -18.03
CA LYS A 352 30.79 9.16 -17.01
C LYS A 352 31.00 10.67 -17.25
N GLY A 353 32.19 11.05 -17.72
CA GLY A 353 32.55 12.44 -18.02
C GLY A 353 32.34 12.81 -19.47
N SER A 354 32.55 11.87 -20.40
CA SER A 354 32.44 12.09 -21.84
C SER A 354 31.95 10.86 -22.59
N GLY A 355 30.91 10.99 -23.39
CA GLY A 355 30.40 9.93 -24.27
C GLY A 355 31.24 9.74 -25.56
N ALA A 356 32.34 10.48 -25.74
CA ALA A 356 33.17 10.35 -26.90
C ALA A 356 33.89 9.00 -26.92
N TYR A 357 33.81 8.26 -28.04
CA TYR A 357 34.40 6.95 -28.23
C TYR A 357 33.81 5.81 -27.37
N ASP A 358 32.72 6.05 -26.64
CA ASP A 358 32.03 4.99 -25.91
C ASP A 358 31.04 4.24 -26.80
N SER A 359 31.14 2.94 -26.79
CA SER A 359 30.30 2.07 -27.66
C SER A 359 29.79 0.89 -26.86
N PRO A 360 28.87 1.12 -25.92
CA PRO A 360 28.24 0.04 -25.16
C PRO A 360 27.18 -0.69 -25.99
N TRP A 361 27.14 -2.01 -25.81
CA TRP A 361 26.22 -2.91 -26.47
C TRP A 361 25.45 -3.73 -25.44
N PHE A 362 24.18 -3.93 -25.66
CA PHE A 362 23.35 -4.86 -24.93
C PHE A 362 22.63 -5.82 -25.87
N PHE A 363 22.60 -7.09 -25.47
CA PHE A 363 21.78 -8.13 -26.08
C PHE A 363 20.95 -8.74 -24.97
N ALA A 364 19.64 -8.68 -25.08
CA ALA A 364 18.75 -9.13 -24.00
C ALA A 364 17.59 -9.97 -24.51
N THR A 365 17.20 -10.94 -23.70
CA THR A 365 15.94 -11.66 -23.87
C THR A 365 15.16 -11.65 -22.58
N VAL A 366 13.86 -11.43 -22.68
CA VAL A 366 12.89 -11.55 -21.58
C VAL A 366 11.82 -12.56 -22.00
N GLU A 367 11.64 -13.58 -21.20
CA GLU A 367 10.69 -14.67 -21.43
C GLU A 367 9.78 -14.87 -20.23
N LYS A 368 8.46 -14.89 -20.40
CA LYS A 368 7.53 -15.32 -19.35
C LYS A 368 7.64 -16.82 -19.17
N THR A 369 8.04 -17.27 -17.99
CA THR A 369 8.28 -18.69 -17.67
C THR A 369 7.19 -19.30 -16.79
N GLY A 370 6.31 -18.50 -16.23
CA GLY A 370 5.22 -18.96 -15.36
C GLY A 370 4.24 -17.86 -14.96
N GLU A 371 3.17 -18.29 -14.30
CA GLU A 371 2.20 -17.39 -13.69
C GLU A 371 2.70 -16.88 -12.32
N LEU A 372 1.98 -15.91 -11.75
CA LEU A 372 2.28 -15.41 -10.41
C LEU A 372 2.23 -16.53 -9.37
N PRO A 373 3.11 -16.52 -8.34
CA PRO A 373 3.10 -17.52 -7.30
C PRO A 373 1.78 -17.54 -6.54
N ALA A 374 1.25 -18.73 -6.30
CA ALA A 374 0.13 -18.97 -5.41
C ALA A 374 0.62 -19.68 -4.13
N TYR A 375 0.24 -19.15 -2.97
CA TYR A 375 0.61 -19.68 -1.67
C TYR A 375 -0.64 -20.31 -1.05
N ALA A 376 -0.72 -21.62 -1.08
CA ALA A 376 -1.88 -22.36 -0.58
C ALA A 376 -1.59 -23.00 0.79
N TYR A 377 -2.60 -23.03 1.66
CA TYR A 377 -2.64 -23.76 2.91
C TYR A 377 -3.93 -24.60 3.01
N GLY A 378 -3.82 -25.77 3.63
CA GLY A 378 -4.88 -26.77 3.61
C GLY A 378 -4.94 -27.51 2.28
N GLN A 379 -5.70 -28.59 2.21
CA GLN A 379 -5.85 -29.42 0.99
C GLN A 379 -4.51 -29.82 0.32
N ASN A 380 -3.46 -30.08 1.11
CA ASN A 380 -2.10 -30.42 0.68
C ASN A 380 -1.30 -29.29 0.01
N GLY A 381 -1.61 -28.03 0.30
CA GLY A 381 -0.90 -26.85 -0.24
C GLY A 381 0.55 -26.72 0.25
N VAL A 382 0.83 -27.12 1.50
CA VAL A 382 2.17 -27.16 2.13
C VAL A 382 2.34 -28.48 2.88
N SER A 383 3.56 -28.98 2.97
CA SER A 383 3.87 -30.19 3.74
C SER A 383 3.99 -29.93 5.24
N MET A 384 4.28 -28.71 5.62
CA MET A 384 4.62 -28.28 6.97
C MET A 384 5.81 -29.07 7.58
N ASP A 385 6.77 -29.46 6.74
CA ASP A 385 7.98 -30.13 7.19
C ASP A 385 8.85 -29.18 8.02
N THR A 386 8.83 -27.91 7.66
CA THR A 386 9.53 -26.84 8.36
C THR A 386 8.62 -25.61 8.53
N GLN A 387 8.85 -24.85 9.61
CA GLN A 387 8.22 -23.53 9.76
C GLN A 387 8.70 -22.58 8.66
N GLY A 388 7.78 -21.81 8.11
CA GLY A 388 8.05 -20.86 7.03
C GLY A 388 7.97 -21.45 5.61
N GLU A 389 7.59 -22.71 5.44
CA GLU A 389 7.42 -23.32 4.13
C GLU A 389 6.42 -22.52 3.29
N LYS A 390 6.86 -22.02 2.11
CA LYS A 390 6.08 -21.11 1.24
C LYS A 390 5.50 -19.90 1.99
N GLY A 391 6.18 -19.40 3.02
CA GLY A 391 5.74 -18.29 3.86
C GLY A 391 4.81 -18.68 5.01
N TRP A 392 4.36 -19.94 5.12
CA TRP A 392 3.43 -20.39 6.14
C TRP A 392 4.12 -20.83 7.42
N THR A 393 3.65 -20.36 8.56
CA THR A 393 4.16 -20.69 9.89
C THR A 393 3.00 -21.03 10.81
N ALA A 394 3.05 -22.17 11.48
CA ALA A 394 2.11 -22.53 12.52
C ALA A 394 2.41 -21.69 13.78
N VAL A 395 1.40 -21.05 14.34
CA VAL A 395 1.52 -20.12 15.47
C VAL A 395 0.46 -20.40 16.53
N TYR A 396 0.73 -19.97 17.77
CA TYR A 396 -0.23 -20.04 18.86
C TYR A 396 -0.14 -18.80 19.74
N SER A 397 -1.20 -18.54 20.51
CA SER A 397 -1.23 -17.53 21.55
C SER A 397 -1.91 -18.11 22.81
N THR A 398 -1.50 -17.63 23.97
CA THR A 398 -2.20 -17.90 25.24
C THR A 398 -3.31 -16.90 25.55
N ALA A 399 -3.53 -15.93 24.66
CA ALA A 399 -4.71 -15.08 24.67
C ALA A 399 -5.88 -15.81 24.04
N VAL A 400 -6.95 -16.02 24.79
CA VAL A 400 -8.15 -16.77 24.36
C VAL A 400 -9.40 -15.95 24.62
N ASN A 401 -10.53 -16.35 24.00
CA ASN A 401 -11.84 -15.74 24.16
C ASN A 401 -11.88 -14.26 23.76
N GLN A 402 -11.31 -13.98 22.63
CA GLN A 402 -11.17 -12.62 22.12
C GLN A 402 -12.38 -12.22 21.27
N THR A 403 -13.36 -11.58 21.89
CA THR A 403 -14.59 -11.12 21.21
C THR A 403 -14.44 -9.77 20.50
N ALA A 404 -13.34 -9.04 20.73
CA ALA A 404 -13.11 -7.71 20.17
C ALA A 404 -11.94 -7.59 19.19
N GLY A 405 -11.26 -8.68 18.90
CA GLY A 405 -10.10 -8.75 18.02
C GLY A 405 -8.95 -9.52 18.65
N PHE A 406 -8.15 -10.18 17.82
CA PHE A 406 -7.01 -10.96 18.31
C PHE A 406 -5.76 -10.08 18.41
N PRO A 407 -5.08 -10.09 19.56
CA PRO A 407 -3.80 -9.41 19.69
C PRO A 407 -2.72 -10.22 18.96
N THR A 408 -2.61 -10.04 17.64
CA THR A 408 -1.68 -10.83 16.81
C THR A 408 -0.22 -10.73 17.26
N ALA A 409 0.14 -9.67 17.97
CA ALA A 409 1.46 -9.52 18.60
C ALA A 409 1.76 -10.59 19.68
N THR A 410 0.74 -11.28 20.20
CA THR A 410 0.93 -12.36 21.20
C THR A 410 1.18 -13.73 20.55
N PHE A 411 1.05 -13.86 19.24
CA PHE A 411 1.29 -15.12 18.56
C PHE A 411 2.76 -15.45 18.48
N GLN A 412 3.09 -16.67 18.87
CA GLN A 412 4.43 -17.25 18.84
C GLN A 412 4.45 -18.43 17.88
N PRO A 413 5.57 -18.72 17.20
CA PRO A 413 5.71 -19.94 16.41
C PRO A 413 5.52 -21.19 17.30
N ALA A 414 4.83 -22.18 16.77
CA ALA A 414 4.74 -23.50 17.41
C ALA A 414 6.09 -24.22 17.27
N GLU A 415 6.70 -24.63 18.38
CA GLU A 415 8.07 -25.14 18.40
C GLU A 415 8.16 -26.68 18.36
N TYR A 416 7.12 -27.37 18.82
CA TYR A 416 7.10 -28.80 18.92
C TYR A 416 6.39 -29.45 17.74
N LYS A 417 7.11 -30.29 16.99
CA LYS A 417 6.55 -31.02 15.85
C LYS A 417 6.43 -32.51 16.18
N THR A 418 5.24 -33.08 15.97
CA THR A 418 5.02 -34.54 15.98
C THR A 418 4.78 -35.06 14.56
N ALA A 419 5.14 -36.29 14.28
CA ALA A 419 4.83 -37.00 13.05
C ALA A 419 3.90 -38.15 13.37
N GLU A 420 2.61 -37.94 13.17
CA GLU A 420 1.58 -38.99 13.29
C GLU A 420 1.31 -39.58 11.89
N SER A 421 0.10 -39.50 11.38
CA SER A 421 -0.16 -39.75 9.95
C SER A 421 0.30 -38.59 9.03
N GLN A 422 0.53 -37.40 9.60
CA GLN A 422 1.04 -36.19 8.97
C GLN A 422 1.76 -35.32 10.02
N ASN A 423 2.43 -34.27 9.58
CA ASN A 423 3.08 -33.32 10.48
C ASN A 423 2.05 -32.54 11.31
N VAL A 424 2.29 -32.44 12.61
CA VAL A 424 1.46 -31.68 13.54
C VAL A 424 2.36 -30.73 14.34
N TRP A 425 2.11 -29.44 14.26
CA TRP A 425 2.81 -28.43 15.05
C TRP A 425 2.02 -28.05 16.30
N LYS A 426 2.71 -27.95 17.42
CA LYS A 426 2.16 -27.70 18.76
C LYS A 426 3.05 -26.72 19.54
N PRO A 427 2.53 -26.05 20.59
CA PRO A 427 3.35 -25.33 21.57
C PRO A 427 4.36 -26.30 22.25
N GLN A 428 5.52 -25.78 22.67
CA GLN A 428 6.52 -26.57 23.38
C GLN A 428 5.94 -27.27 24.64
N ALA A 429 4.98 -26.66 25.31
CA ALA A 429 4.27 -27.21 26.45
C ALA A 429 3.61 -28.59 26.16
N ALA A 430 3.27 -28.87 24.90
CA ALA A 430 2.67 -30.14 24.48
C ALA A 430 3.68 -31.30 24.43
N ALA A 431 4.99 -31.08 24.47
CA ALA A 431 6.01 -32.09 24.33
C ALA A 431 5.95 -33.17 25.43
N ASN A 432 5.50 -32.79 26.62
CA ASN A 432 5.36 -33.71 27.77
C ASN A 432 3.91 -33.78 28.26
N ALA A 433 2.94 -33.30 27.48
CA ALA A 433 1.54 -33.25 27.87
C ALA A 433 0.91 -34.67 27.81
N THR A 434 0.02 -34.92 28.73
CA THR A 434 -0.82 -36.14 28.79
C THR A 434 -2.25 -35.78 28.36
N PRO A 435 -3.12 -36.76 28.09
CA PRO A 435 -4.54 -36.49 27.80
C PRO A 435 -5.31 -35.72 28.88
N ALA A 436 -4.75 -35.57 30.09
CA ALA A 436 -5.32 -34.72 31.14
C ALA A 436 -4.95 -33.25 30.98
N ASP A 437 -3.94 -32.92 30.18
CA ASP A 437 -3.46 -31.58 29.97
C ASP A 437 -4.15 -30.98 28.71
N PRO A 438 -4.85 -29.83 28.79
CA PRO A 438 -5.58 -29.27 27.67
C PRO A 438 -4.75 -29.11 26.39
N VAL A 439 -3.48 -28.66 26.50
CA VAL A 439 -2.58 -28.47 25.35
C VAL A 439 -2.25 -29.76 24.58
N TYR A 440 -2.55 -30.94 25.13
CA TYR A 440 -2.36 -32.24 24.46
C TYR A 440 -3.15 -32.31 23.15
N TYR A 441 -4.36 -31.77 23.13
CA TYR A 441 -5.26 -31.78 21.97
C TYR A 441 -5.00 -30.64 20.96
N PHE A 442 -4.13 -29.71 21.30
CA PHE A 442 -3.73 -28.66 20.34
C PHE A 442 -3.06 -29.26 19.11
N GLY A 443 -3.38 -28.75 17.91
CA GLY A 443 -2.72 -29.22 16.70
C GLY A 443 -2.97 -28.37 15.46
N ILE A 444 -1.90 -28.11 14.72
CA ILE A 444 -1.96 -27.41 13.43
C ILE A 444 -1.36 -28.32 12.37
N ARG A 445 -2.11 -28.62 11.30
CA ARG A 445 -1.80 -29.66 10.33
C ARG A 445 -1.85 -29.17 8.87
N PRO A 446 -1.09 -29.81 7.95
CA PRO A 446 -1.05 -29.44 6.54
C PRO A 446 -2.39 -29.64 5.80
N ASP A 447 -3.29 -30.49 6.30
CA ASP A 447 -4.61 -30.73 5.73
C ASP A 447 -5.61 -29.58 5.98
N GLY A 448 -5.22 -28.57 6.77
CA GLY A 448 -6.02 -27.39 7.07
C GLY A 448 -6.58 -27.35 8.49
N PHE A 449 -6.40 -28.39 9.28
CA PHE A 449 -6.82 -28.39 10.69
C PHE A 449 -6.00 -27.39 11.51
N VAL A 450 -6.68 -26.48 12.22
CA VAL A 450 -6.09 -25.46 13.09
C VAL A 450 -6.79 -25.57 14.45
N GLY A 451 -6.51 -26.66 15.16
CA GLY A 451 -7.19 -27.00 16.41
C GLY A 451 -6.64 -26.26 17.61
N PRO A 452 -7.41 -25.36 18.21
CA PRO A 452 -7.07 -24.72 19.47
C PRO A 452 -7.23 -25.69 20.63
N ALA A 453 -6.83 -25.27 21.83
CA ALA A 453 -7.06 -26.00 23.05
C ALA A 453 -7.43 -25.04 24.17
N THR A 454 -8.01 -25.52 25.26
CA THR A 454 -8.34 -24.67 26.40
C THR A 454 -7.11 -23.88 26.88
N GLY A 455 -7.20 -22.55 26.81
CA GLY A 455 -6.09 -21.65 27.12
C GLY A 455 -5.08 -21.41 25.98
N TYR A 456 -5.37 -21.93 24.77
CA TYR A 456 -4.49 -21.76 23.61
C TYR A 456 -5.28 -21.48 22.32
N THR A 457 -5.13 -20.30 21.77
CA THR A 457 -5.58 -19.97 20.42
C THR A 457 -4.60 -20.54 19.40
N ALA A 458 -5.10 -21.21 18.36
CA ALA A 458 -4.30 -21.75 17.27
C ALA A 458 -4.37 -20.85 16.03
N GLY A 459 -3.30 -20.81 15.23
CA GLY A 459 -3.32 -20.05 14.00
C GLY A 459 -2.28 -20.48 12.97
N MET A 460 -2.56 -20.14 11.70
CA MET A 460 -1.58 -20.16 10.63
C MET A 460 -1.25 -18.73 10.23
N LYS A 461 0.02 -18.42 10.15
CA LYS A 461 0.54 -17.12 9.71
C LYS A 461 1.20 -17.28 8.35
N TRP A 462 0.77 -16.50 7.37
CA TRP A 462 1.49 -16.37 6.11
C TRP A 462 2.17 -15.01 6.03
N THR A 463 3.45 -14.98 5.60
CA THR A 463 4.25 -13.75 5.52
C THR A 463 4.54 -13.42 4.05
N ALA A 464 4.24 -12.20 3.64
CA ALA A 464 4.46 -11.71 2.29
C ALA A 464 5.97 -11.70 1.93
N PRO A 465 6.39 -12.40 0.87
CA PRO A 465 7.79 -12.46 0.47
C PRO A 465 8.26 -11.19 -0.24
N GLU A 466 7.36 -10.41 -0.77
CA GLU A 466 7.63 -9.16 -1.49
C GLU A 466 6.48 -8.17 -1.30
N THR A 467 6.74 -6.88 -1.55
CA THR A 467 5.71 -5.85 -1.52
C THR A 467 4.82 -5.96 -2.76
N GLY A 468 3.51 -5.93 -2.58
CA GLY A 468 2.57 -6.04 -3.69
C GLY A 468 1.11 -6.15 -3.24
N TYR A 469 0.24 -6.37 -4.21
CA TYR A 469 -1.16 -6.69 -3.97
C TYR A 469 -1.34 -8.19 -3.92
N TYR A 470 -2.17 -8.66 -3.02
CA TYR A 470 -2.46 -10.08 -2.88
C TYR A 470 -3.96 -10.34 -2.87
N ASP A 471 -4.40 -11.22 -3.75
CA ASP A 471 -5.74 -11.78 -3.69
C ASP A 471 -5.74 -12.89 -2.62
N VAL A 472 -6.50 -12.67 -1.57
CA VAL A 472 -6.63 -13.57 -0.43
C VAL A 472 -7.99 -14.26 -0.51
N SER A 473 -8.00 -15.58 -0.64
CA SER A 473 -9.20 -16.41 -0.61
C SER A 473 -9.06 -17.44 0.50
N VAL A 474 -9.96 -17.39 1.47
CA VAL A 474 -9.97 -18.29 2.62
C VAL A 474 -11.35 -18.93 2.75
N GLN A 475 -11.37 -20.25 2.86
CA GLN A 475 -12.55 -21.00 3.27
C GLN A 475 -12.28 -21.54 4.68
N TYR A 476 -13.30 -21.56 5.52
CA TYR A 476 -13.20 -22.14 6.86
C TYR A 476 -14.47 -22.90 7.21
N SER A 477 -14.33 -23.92 8.05
CA SER A 477 -15.42 -24.78 8.49
C SER A 477 -15.11 -25.38 9.86
N GLY A 478 -16.09 -26.02 10.46
CA GLY A 478 -15.95 -26.61 11.79
C GLY A 478 -16.58 -25.73 12.87
N GLY A 479 -16.01 -25.69 14.03
CA GLY A 479 -16.57 -25.09 15.23
C GLY A 479 -16.90 -26.16 16.25
N GLN A 480 -18.14 -26.25 16.73
CA GLN A 480 -18.58 -27.31 17.62
C GLN A 480 -18.46 -28.69 16.98
N GLY A 481 -17.80 -29.66 17.66
CA GLY A 481 -17.58 -31.01 17.16
C GLY A 481 -18.86 -31.83 16.92
N SER A 482 -18.70 -32.99 16.28
CA SER A 482 -19.81 -33.83 15.80
C SER A 482 -20.76 -34.36 16.87
N GLY A 483 -20.48 -34.20 18.15
CA GLY A 483 -21.32 -34.61 19.27
C GLY A 483 -22.12 -33.48 19.94
N GLY A 484 -22.05 -32.26 19.45
CA GLY A 484 -22.68 -31.10 20.08
C GLY A 484 -22.10 -30.73 21.44
N GLN A 485 -20.84 -31.12 21.71
CA GLN A 485 -20.13 -30.93 22.98
C GLN A 485 -19.01 -29.93 22.77
N GLY A 486 -19.10 -28.80 22.68
CA GLY A 486 -18.12 -27.73 22.61
C GLY A 486 -18.86 -26.40 22.70
N ASP A 487 -18.20 -25.34 23.03
CA ASP A 487 -18.76 -24.01 23.05
C ASP A 487 -18.53 -23.22 21.74
N GLY A 488 -17.89 -23.87 20.76
CA GLY A 488 -17.63 -23.39 19.43
C GLY A 488 -16.34 -22.58 19.31
N VAL A 489 -16.09 -22.03 18.14
CA VAL A 489 -14.82 -21.40 17.74
C VAL A 489 -15.08 -19.98 17.25
N ILE A 490 -14.20 -19.04 17.56
CA ILE A 490 -14.13 -17.77 16.85
C ILE A 490 -13.08 -17.90 15.74
N PHE A 491 -13.53 -17.83 14.49
CA PHE A 491 -12.67 -17.75 13.32
C PHE A 491 -12.24 -16.31 13.05
N GLY A 492 -10.96 -16.06 12.90
CA GLY A 492 -10.41 -14.74 12.61
C GLY A 492 -9.48 -14.75 11.39
N ILE A 493 -9.54 -13.72 10.57
CA ILE A 493 -8.62 -13.46 9.48
C ILE A 493 -8.12 -12.03 9.65
N TYR A 494 -6.80 -11.87 9.77
CA TYR A 494 -6.16 -10.60 10.10
C TYR A 494 -5.00 -10.31 9.14
N LEU A 495 -4.82 -9.03 8.78
CA LEU A 495 -3.59 -8.51 8.20
C LEU A 495 -2.82 -7.83 9.34
N ASP A 496 -1.75 -8.45 9.79
CA ASP A 496 -1.08 -8.09 11.04
C ASP A 496 -2.10 -7.98 12.18
N HIS A 497 -2.33 -6.79 12.73
CA HIS A 497 -3.35 -6.56 13.78
C HIS A 497 -4.69 -6.02 13.24
N GLN A 498 -4.77 -5.78 11.93
CA GLN A 498 -6.01 -5.30 11.30
C GLN A 498 -6.96 -6.47 11.04
N LYS A 499 -8.16 -6.41 11.62
CA LYS A 499 -9.20 -7.41 11.35
C LYS A 499 -9.74 -7.27 9.93
N LEU A 500 -9.60 -8.33 9.13
CA LEU A 500 -10.19 -8.44 7.80
C LEU A 500 -11.57 -9.14 7.87
N HIS A 501 -11.66 -10.19 8.70
CA HIS A 501 -12.89 -10.96 8.87
C HIS A 501 -12.90 -11.66 10.22
N GLU A 502 -14.09 -11.84 10.79
CA GLU A 502 -14.29 -12.59 12.01
C GLU A 502 -15.67 -13.27 12.01
N LYS A 503 -15.71 -14.49 12.51
CA LYS A 503 -16.96 -15.24 12.65
C LYS A 503 -16.97 -16.01 13.96
N ASP A 504 -17.84 -15.62 14.87
CA ASP A 504 -18.19 -16.43 16.04
C ASP A 504 -19.12 -17.57 15.61
N ALA A 505 -18.66 -18.80 15.80
CA ALA A 505 -19.39 -20.03 15.46
C ALA A 505 -19.74 -20.80 16.75
N GLY A 506 -20.91 -20.52 17.32
CA GLY A 506 -21.45 -21.28 18.46
C GLY A 506 -22.01 -22.66 18.08
N VAL A 507 -22.11 -22.95 16.79
CA VAL A 507 -22.50 -24.26 16.22
C VAL A 507 -21.57 -24.59 15.06
N ARG A 508 -21.52 -25.88 14.66
CA ARG A 508 -20.72 -26.28 13.50
C ARG A 508 -21.17 -25.57 12.23
N ILE A 509 -20.24 -24.96 11.52
CA ILE A 509 -20.44 -24.33 10.22
C ILE A 509 -19.74 -25.12 9.11
N THR A 510 -20.36 -25.22 7.95
CA THR A 510 -19.86 -26.03 6.82
C THR A 510 -19.43 -25.22 5.61
N GLY A 511 -19.48 -23.90 5.68
CA GLY A 511 -19.21 -23.07 4.49
C GLY A 511 -18.96 -21.59 4.77
N GLY A 512 -18.07 -21.24 5.70
CA GLY A 512 -17.60 -19.86 5.85
C GLY A 512 -16.53 -19.54 4.84
N SER A 513 -16.48 -18.28 4.37
CA SER A 513 -15.42 -17.82 3.47
C SER A 513 -15.13 -16.34 3.63
N TYR A 514 -13.92 -15.97 3.22
CA TYR A 514 -13.48 -14.59 3.02
C TYR A 514 -12.73 -14.50 1.69
N THR A 515 -12.99 -13.47 0.93
CA THR A 515 -12.23 -13.12 -0.27
C THR A 515 -11.98 -11.61 -0.28
N GLY A 516 -10.77 -11.20 -0.58
CA GLY A 516 -10.41 -9.78 -0.64
C GLY A 516 -9.05 -9.58 -1.28
N ARG A 517 -8.83 -8.37 -1.80
CA ARG A 517 -7.51 -7.92 -2.26
C ARG A 517 -6.92 -7.02 -1.20
N VAL A 518 -5.67 -7.28 -0.82
CA VAL A 518 -4.94 -6.51 0.19
C VAL A 518 -3.59 -6.06 -0.35
N ALA A 519 -3.21 -4.83 -0.07
CA ALA A 519 -1.86 -4.33 -0.29
C ALA A 519 -1.00 -4.75 0.90
N MET A 520 0.14 -5.36 0.64
CA MET A 520 1.06 -5.81 1.68
C MET A 520 2.48 -5.39 1.37
N ALA A 521 3.16 -4.85 2.37
CA ALA A 521 4.61 -4.71 2.32
C ALA A 521 5.27 -6.07 2.57
N LYS A 522 6.47 -6.25 2.01
CA LYS A 522 7.29 -7.42 2.34
C LYS A 522 7.41 -7.58 3.85
N GLY A 523 7.10 -8.77 4.35
CA GLY A 523 7.16 -9.13 5.77
C GLY A 523 5.87 -8.95 6.54
N GLN A 524 4.88 -8.22 6.04
CA GLN A 524 3.54 -8.21 6.62
C GLN A 524 2.88 -9.59 6.53
N SER A 525 1.93 -9.87 7.40
CA SER A 525 1.43 -11.23 7.54
C SER A 525 -0.09 -11.31 7.59
N ILE A 526 -0.63 -12.33 6.93
CA ILE A 526 -2.02 -12.77 7.08
C ILE A 526 -2.05 -13.85 8.16
N TYR A 527 -2.96 -13.71 9.11
CA TYR A 527 -3.23 -14.70 10.15
C TYR A 527 -4.59 -15.33 9.94
N LEU A 528 -4.64 -16.64 9.98
CA LEU A 528 -5.85 -17.47 10.04
C LEU A 528 -5.93 -18.02 11.47
N VAL A 529 -6.92 -17.61 12.23
CA VAL A 529 -6.97 -17.81 13.66
C VAL A 529 -8.22 -18.60 14.06
N ALA A 530 -8.04 -19.59 14.94
CA ALA A 530 -9.10 -20.32 15.58
C ALA A 530 -8.96 -20.18 17.12
N ASP A 531 -9.94 -19.53 17.75
CA ASP A 531 -9.98 -19.32 19.20
C ASP A 531 -10.96 -20.26 19.85
N PRO A 532 -10.58 -20.94 20.96
CA PRO A 532 -11.41 -21.96 21.60
C PRO A 532 -12.54 -21.37 22.46
N LYS A 533 -12.68 -20.05 22.53
CA LYS A 533 -13.56 -19.39 23.51
C LYS A 533 -13.19 -19.76 24.95
N THR A 534 -14.02 -20.54 25.63
CA THR A 534 -13.76 -20.98 27.00
C THR A 534 -13.15 -22.38 27.08
N GLY A 535 -13.43 -23.24 26.10
CA GLY A 535 -12.91 -24.61 26.05
C GLY A 535 -12.66 -25.11 24.66
N GLY A 536 -11.44 -25.61 24.40
CA GLY A 536 -11.04 -26.18 23.11
C GLY A 536 -11.46 -27.63 22.89
N ASP A 537 -12.17 -28.23 23.83
CA ASP A 537 -12.60 -29.63 23.73
C ASP A 537 -13.69 -29.79 22.68
N TYR A 538 -13.50 -30.74 21.75
CA TYR A 538 -14.45 -31.05 20.68
C TYR A 538 -14.63 -29.93 19.63
N ASP A 539 -13.76 -28.96 19.56
CA ASP A 539 -13.70 -27.98 18.48
C ASP A 539 -12.82 -28.47 17.35
N ASP A 540 -13.33 -28.46 16.14
CA ASP A 540 -12.63 -29.00 14.96
C ASP A 540 -12.59 -27.99 13.80
N PRO A 541 -11.90 -26.85 13.98
CA PRO A 541 -11.79 -25.83 12.94
C PRO A 541 -10.82 -26.22 11.82
N TRP A 542 -11.20 -25.89 10.60
CA TRP A 542 -10.43 -26.10 9.38
C TRP A 542 -10.37 -24.84 8.55
N PHE A 543 -9.22 -24.61 7.93
CA PHE A 543 -8.99 -23.56 6.95
C PHE A 543 -8.45 -24.13 5.64
N ALA A 544 -8.91 -23.59 4.54
CA ALA A 544 -8.26 -23.72 3.24
C ALA A 544 -8.04 -22.33 2.69
N ALA A 545 -6.79 -21.96 2.41
CA ALA A 545 -6.43 -20.64 1.96
C ALA A 545 -5.62 -20.69 0.68
N SER A 546 -5.82 -19.70 -0.19
CA SER A 546 -4.99 -19.39 -1.34
C SER A 546 -4.69 -17.90 -1.35
N ILE A 547 -3.41 -17.56 -1.40
CA ILE A 547 -2.94 -16.18 -1.48
C ILE A 547 -2.13 -16.09 -2.78
N THR A 548 -2.50 -15.19 -3.67
CA THR A 548 -1.86 -15.04 -4.98
C THR A 548 -1.44 -13.59 -5.16
N LEU A 549 -0.19 -13.36 -5.57
CA LEU A 549 0.23 -12.02 -5.97
C LEU A 549 -0.64 -11.53 -7.12
N ALA A 550 -1.10 -10.31 -7.06
CA ALA A 550 -2.08 -9.74 -7.98
C ALA A 550 -1.56 -8.46 -8.64
N GLU A 551 -2.13 -8.11 -9.77
CA GLU A 551 -1.87 -6.83 -10.41
C GLU A 551 -2.40 -5.68 -9.57
N ASN A 552 -1.73 -4.52 -9.65
CA ASN A 552 -2.28 -3.28 -9.12
C ASN A 552 -3.61 -3.00 -9.84
N PRO A 553 -4.73 -2.90 -9.13
CA PRO A 553 -6.04 -2.72 -9.76
C PRO A 553 -6.17 -1.40 -10.54
N GLY A 554 -5.29 -0.43 -10.31
CA GLY A 554 -5.19 0.87 -11.00
C GLY A 554 -6.52 1.43 -11.44
N ASP A 555 -7.13 2.29 -10.63
CA ASP A 555 -8.42 2.92 -10.95
C ASP A 555 -8.28 4.16 -11.87
N GLY A 556 -7.06 4.43 -12.37
CA GLY A 556 -6.74 5.60 -13.18
C GLY A 556 -6.73 6.93 -12.43
N ARG A 557 -6.92 6.91 -11.09
CA ARG A 557 -6.88 8.11 -10.25
C ARG A 557 -5.44 8.43 -9.84
N GLU A 558 -5.25 9.66 -9.35
CA GLU A 558 -3.98 10.09 -8.78
C GLU A 558 -3.54 9.12 -7.66
N SER A 559 -2.34 8.55 -7.79
CA SER A 559 -1.83 7.56 -6.84
C SER A 559 -0.93 8.17 -5.76
N LEU A 560 -0.42 9.39 -5.96
CA LEU A 560 0.47 10.09 -5.02
C LEU A 560 0.30 11.59 -5.14
N ARG A 561 0.09 12.27 -4.00
CA ARG A 561 0.04 13.72 -3.89
C ARG A 561 1.06 14.21 -2.87
N LEU A 562 1.95 15.10 -3.30
CA LEU A 562 2.99 15.70 -2.48
C LEU A 562 2.71 17.19 -2.29
N TYR A 563 3.24 17.76 -1.21
CA TYR A 563 2.99 19.12 -0.81
C TYR A 563 4.28 19.85 -0.49
N ASP A 564 4.39 21.10 -0.96
CA ASP A 564 5.51 21.96 -0.64
C ASP A 564 5.35 22.60 0.73
N VAL A 565 6.46 22.77 1.43
CA VAL A 565 6.49 23.56 2.67
C VAL A 565 6.57 25.04 2.31
N PRO A 566 5.66 25.90 2.79
CA PRO A 566 5.72 27.32 2.50
C PRO A 566 7.04 27.94 2.97
N ALA A 567 7.67 28.78 2.14
CA ALA A 567 8.97 29.38 2.42
C ALA A 567 8.97 30.27 3.69
N ALA A 568 7.80 30.77 4.09
CA ALA A 568 7.65 31.57 5.31
C ALA A 568 7.49 30.72 6.60
N TYR A 569 7.43 29.38 6.50
CA TYR A 569 7.44 28.54 7.69
C TYR A 569 8.80 28.64 8.39
N PRO A 570 8.84 28.84 9.71
CA PRO A 570 10.09 29.04 10.46
C PRO A 570 10.82 27.70 10.66
N GLN A 571 11.65 27.33 9.69
CA GLN A 571 12.44 26.10 9.71
C GLN A 571 13.55 26.14 10.78
N GLU A 572 13.64 25.07 11.56
CA GLU A 572 14.66 24.88 12.60
C GLU A 572 15.83 23.98 12.15
N GLY A 573 15.84 23.62 10.89
CA GLY A 573 16.87 22.80 10.23
C GLY A 573 16.43 21.37 9.97
N ILE A 574 16.52 21.00 8.73
CA ILE A 574 16.24 19.66 8.23
C ILE A 574 17.52 18.82 8.29
N VAL A 575 17.42 17.64 8.88
CA VAL A 575 18.54 16.69 9.02
C VAL A 575 18.24 15.31 8.40
N PHE A 576 17.10 15.19 7.74
CA PHE A 576 16.71 14.02 6.95
C PHE A 576 16.35 14.42 5.53
N GLN A 577 16.56 13.53 4.58
CA GLN A 577 15.98 13.62 3.25
C GLN A 577 15.02 12.46 3.10
N VAL A 578 13.83 12.73 2.55
CA VAL A 578 12.79 11.72 2.34
C VAL A 578 12.31 11.78 0.90
N LYS A 579 12.19 10.60 0.29
CA LYS A 579 11.53 10.44 -1.01
C LYS A 579 10.36 9.47 -0.86
N VAL A 580 9.32 9.70 -1.63
CA VAL A 580 8.17 8.79 -1.77
C VAL A 580 7.97 8.50 -3.26
N ASN A 581 8.00 7.24 -3.64
CA ASN A 581 8.00 6.79 -5.05
C ASN A 581 9.06 7.57 -5.88
N GLY A 582 10.28 7.68 -5.33
CA GLY A 582 11.41 8.38 -5.94
C GLY A 582 11.35 9.91 -5.91
N LYS A 583 10.24 10.53 -5.51
CA LYS A 583 10.06 11.99 -5.49
C LYS A 583 10.33 12.55 -4.09
N PRO A 584 11.12 13.64 -3.96
CA PRO A 584 11.38 14.26 -2.66
C PRO A 584 10.10 14.87 -2.09
N ILE A 585 9.95 14.81 -0.76
CA ILE A 585 8.85 15.47 -0.03
C ILE A 585 9.35 16.63 0.81
N GLY A 586 8.47 17.61 1.05
CA GLY A 586 8.71 18.70 1.98
C GLY A 586 8.71 18.22 3.43
N LEU A 587 9.68 18.65 4.21
CA LEU A 587 9.75 18.38 5.65
C LEU A 587 9.66 19.67 6.44
N TYR A 588 8.94 19.61 7.54
CA TYR A 588 8.88 20.61 8.60
C TYR A 588 9.88 20.27 9.69
N SER A 589 10.26 21.25 10.51
CA SER A 589 11.20 21.03 11.60
C SER A 589 10.84 21.80 12.86
N ASP A 590 11.10 21.17 14.01
CA ASP A 590 11.03 21.77 15.33
C ASP A 590 12.20 21.23 16.19
N TYR A 591 12.25 21.63 17.46
CA TYR A 591 13.10 21.06 18.48
C TYR A 591 12.26 20.32 19.53
N ASN A 592 12.84 19.29 20.15
CA ASN A 592 12.29 18.72 21.36
C ASN A 592 12.82 19.44 22.61
N ALA A 593 12.37 19.03 23.79
CA ALA A 593 12.78 19.61 25.08
C ALA A 593 14.29 19.54 25.34
N TRP A 594 15.01 18.59 24.73
CA TRP A 594 16.48 18.42 24.82
C TRP A 594 17.23 19.15 23.72
N ASN A 595 16.57 20.05 23.02
CA ASN A 595 17.12 20.85 21.94
C ASN A 595 17.65 20.04 20.74
N ASN A 596 17.13 18.83 20.52
CA ASN A 596 17.40 18.03 19.34
C ASN A 596 16.36 18.27 18.24
N LYS A 597 16.76 18.08 16.99
CA LYS A 597 15.89 18.31 15.83
C LYS A 597 14.81 17.23 15.74
N VAL A 598 13.57 17.69 15.60
CA VAL A 598 12.42 16.86 15.22
C VAL A 598 12.02 17.27 13.83
N ASN A 599 12.14 16.37 12.86
CA ASN A 599 11.62 16.59 11.52
C ASN A 599 10.32 15.81 11.34
N PHE A 600 9.40 16.37 10.57
CA PHE A 600 8.14 15.69 10.23
C PHE A 600 7.65 16.12 8.86
N GLY A 601 6.90 15.26 8.22
CA GLY A 601 6.35 15.52 6.90
C GLY A 601 5.18 14.61 6.56
N TYR A 602 4.46 14.93 5.51
CA TYR A 602 3.32 14.14 5.09
C TYR A 602 3.19 14.08 3.57
N PHE A 603 2.49 13.05 3.14
CA PHE A 603 2.10 12.83 1.76
C PHE A 603 0.77 12.08 1.73
N ASP A 604 0.03 12.22 0.64
CA ASP A 604 -1.19 11.45 0.43
C ASP A 604 -0.96 10.45 -0.70
N PHE A 605 -1.50 9.23 -0.56
CA PHE A 605 -1.43 8.24 -1.61
C PHE A 605 -2.78 7.54 -1.81
N GLY A 606 -3.02 7.05 -3.04
CA GLY A 606 -4.32 6.53 -3.48
C GLY A 606 -4.69 5.20 -2.82
N GLY A 607 -6.00 4.93 -2.72
CA GLY A 607 -6.66 3.93 -1.87
C GLY A 607 -6.13 2.50 -1.92
N GLU A 608 -5.66 2.05 -3.05
CA GLU A 608 -5.05 0.72 -3.21
C GLU A 608 -3.56 0.85 -3.59
N GLY A 609 -2.96 2.04 -3.37
CA GLY A 609 -1.58 2.33 -3.69
C GLY A 609 -0.59 1.77 -2.66
N ILE A 610 0.62 1.53 -3.12
CA ILE A 610 1.79 1.27 -2.30
C ILE A 610 2.69 2.49 -2.41
N ALA A 611 3.11 3.06 -1.28
CA ALA A 611 4.07 4.16 -1.23
C ALA A 611 5.45 3.64 -0.84
N GLU A 612 6.40 3.67 -1.76
CA GLU A 612 7.80 3.35 -1.52
C GLU A 612 8.48 4.55 -0.85
N VAL A 613 8.99 4.37 0.37
CA VAL A 613 9.61 5.42 1.16
C VAL A 613 11.11 5.19 1.29
N GLU A 614 11.88 6.22 1.02
CA GLU A 614 13.32 6.28 1.22
C GLU A 614 13.67 7.39 2.21
N ILE A 615 14.36 7.06 3.30
CA ILE A 615 14.83 8.03 4.29
C ILE A 615 16.36 8.02 4.32
N THR A 616 16.97 9.17 4.11
CA THR A 616 18.43 9.32 4.20
C THR A 616 18.78 10.35 5.30
N PRO A 617 19.18 9.91 6.50
CA PRO A 617 19.74 10.80 7.51
C PRO A 617 21.00 11.51 7.01
N GLN A 618 21.13 12.81 7.26
CA GLN A 618 22.31 13.61 6.87
C GLN A 618 23.48 13.49 7.87
N PHE A 619 23.47 12.47 8.68
CA PHE A 619 24.50 12.13 9.67
C PHE A 619 24.60 10.61 9.78
N SER A 620 25.73 10.11 10.30
CA SER A 620 25.92 8.66 10.48
C SER A 620 25.13 8.13 11.66
N TYR A 621 24.67 6.89 11.55
CA TYR A 621 23.99 6.12 12.60
C TYR A 621 24.39 4.65 12.48
N THR A 622 24.21 3.87 13.56
CA THR A 622 24.53 2.44 13.60
C THR A 622 23.32 1.54 13.55
N ALA A 623 22.25 1.94 14.23
CA ALA A 623 21.00 1.19 14.32
C ALA A 623 19.79 2.10 14.07
N TYR A 624 18.67 1.52 13.67
CA TYR A 624 17.43 2.25 13.51
C TYR A 624 16.23 1.38 13.92
N GLU A 625 15.14 2.05 14.24
CA GLU A 625 13.86 1.44 14.58
C GLU A 625 12.75 2.24 13.90
N LEU A 626 11.83 1.57 13.22
CA LEU A 626 10.58 2.14 12.70
C LEU A 626 9.45 1.80 13.65
N LEU A 627 8.65 2.79 14.03
CA LEU A 627 7.58 2.68 15.01
C LEU A 627 6.26 3.23 14.46
N PRO A 628 5.10 2.68 14.86
CA PRO A 628 4.94 1.54 15.75
C PRO A 628 5.43 0.23 15.12
N ALA A 629 6.09 -0.60 15.92
CA ALA A 629 6.60 -1.90 15.46
C ALA A 629 5.47 -2.90 15.11
N ALA A 630 4.26 -2.64 15.58
CA ALA A 630 3.08 -3.46 15.33
C ALA A 630 2.62 -3.44 13.86
N ASP A 631 3.06 -2.48 13.08
CA ASP A 631 2.66 -2.36 11.67
C ASP A 631 3.40 -3.33 10.73
N GLY A 632 4.32 -4.16 11.26
CA GLY A 632 4.99 -5.24 10.50
C GLY A 632 5.84 -4.76 9.33
N VAL A 633 6.07 -3.44 9.20
CA VAL A 633 6.80 -2.84 8.09
C VAL A 633 8.23 -3.36 8.04
N GLN A 634 8.55 -4.10 6.99
CA GLN A 634 9.93 -4.56 6.74
C GLN A 634 10.70 -3.46 6.01
N SER A 635 11.87 -3.14 6.56
CA SER A 635 12.76 -2.15 5.99
C SER A 635 14.12 -2.73 5.66
N VAL A 636 14.79 -2.13 4.69
CA VAL A 636 16.14 -2.49 4.28
C VAL A 636 17.02 -1.24 4.40
N ARG A 637 18.23 -1.42 4.95
CA ARG A 637 19.24 -0.37 4.98
C ARG A 637 20.24 -0.57 3.85
N GLU A 638 20.41 0.43 3.02
CA GLU A 638 21.42 0.49 1.96
C GLU A 638 22.32 1.72 2.20
N GLY A 639 23.52 1.47 2.68
CA GLY A 639 24.43 2.56 3.09
C GLY A 639 23.82 3.38 4.22
N ASN A 640 23.54 4.67 3.97
CA ASN A 640 22.88 5.57 4.94
C ASN A 640 21.36 5.71 4.69
N THR A 641 20.82 5.07 3.67
CA THR A 641 19.40 5.14 3.30
C THR A 641 18.63 3.96 3.87
N ILE A 642 17.46 4.22 4.44
CA ILE A 642 16.47 3.24 4.91
C ILE A 642 15.33 3.24 3.90
N ARG A 643 14.95 2.05 3.40
CA ARG A 643 13.86 1.85 2.44
C ARG A 643 12.79 0.95 3.02
N PHE A 644 11.54 1.31 2.81
CA PHE A 644 10.38 0.49 3.18
C PHE A 644 9.16 0.90 2.35
N ALA A 645 8.12 0.05 2.36
CA ALA A 645 6.86 0.36 1.71
C ALA A 645 5.77 0.64 2.74
N VAL A 646 4.90 1.60 2.44
CA VAL A 646 3.68 1.89 3.19
C VAL A 646 2.48 1.44 2.36
N THR A 647 1.66 0.58 2.93
CA THR A 647 0.48 -0.01 2.26
C THR A 647 -0.83 0.40 2.91
N ARG A 648 -0.75 0.96 4.12
CA ARG A 648 -1.90 1.42 4.90
C ARG A 648 -1.98 2.94 4.89
N GLN A 649 -3.09 3.45 4.41
CA GLN A 649 -3.41 4.88 4.50
C GLN A 649 -3.70 5.32 5.93
N ASN A 650 -3.62 6.62 6.16
CA ASN A 650 -3.81 7.28 7.46
C ASN A 650 -2.94 6.66 8.55
N SER A 651 -1.70 6.28 8.20
CA SER A 651 -0.71 5.72 9.11
C SER A 651 0.38 6.73 9.45
N SER A 652 0.98 6.53 10.62
CA SER A 652 2.10 7.34 11.13
C SER A 652 3.32 6.46 11.31
N ILE A 653 4.46 6.89 10.79
CA ILE A 653 5.74 6.20 10.88
C ILE A 653 6.74 7.10 11.60
N THR A 654 7.37 6.59 12.62
CA THR A 654 8.41 7.29 13.36
C THR A 654 9.74 6.55 13.22
N LEU A 655 10.78 7.28 12.83
CA LEU A 655 12.14 6.78 12.79
C LEU A 655 12.91 7.23 14.04
N VAL A 656 13.42 6.24 14.79
CA VAL A 656 14.36 6.42 15.90
C VAL A 656 15.71 5.86 15.51
N LEU A 657 16.77 6.60 15.74
CA LEU A 657 18.14 6.19 15.42
C LEU A 657 18.93 5.92 16.70
N ASP A 658 19.72 4.85 16.68
CA ASP A 658 20.64 4.44 17.77
C ASP A 658 19.94 4.30 19.15
N GLY A 659 18.64 4.00 19.17
CA GLY A 659 17.84 3.93 20.41
C GLY A 659 17.71 5.26 21.14
N SER A 660 18.02 6.38 20.49
CA SER A 660 17.98 7.72 21.10
C SER A 660 16.61 8.38 20.90
N TYR A 661 15.67 8.10 21.80
CA TYR A 661 14.32 8.66 21.75
C TYR A 661 14.30 10.17 22.03
N GLN A 662 15.21 10.69 22.84
CA GLN A 662 15.40 12.11 23.08
C GLN A 662 16.26 12.80 22.02
N GLY A 663 16.80 12.03 21.07
CA GLY A 663 17.66 12.49 20.00
C GLY A 663 16.90 13.08 18.79
N ARG A 664 17.55 13.03 17.64
CA ARG A 664 16.96 13.45 16.37
C ARG A 664 15.96 12.39 15.90
N THR A 665 14.75 12.82 15.58
CA THR A 665 13.66 11.94 15.15
C THR A 665 13.01 12.44 13.88
N LEU A 666 12.37 11.53 13.15
CA LEU A 666 11.56 11.85 11.99
C LEU A 666 10.18 11.20 12.14
N HIS A 667 9.13 11.99 11.90
CA HIS A 667 7.75 11.51 11.84
C HIS A 667 7.22 11.70 10.41
N LEU A 668 6.67 10.65 9.82
CA LEU A 668 6.06 10.67 8.49
C LEU A 668 4.59 10.29 8.60
N PHE A 669 3.74 11.03 7.92
CA PHE A 669 2.31 10.80 7.90
C PHE A 669 1.86 10.47 6.47
N ALA A 670 1.41 9.24 6.29
CA ALA A 670 0.96 8.70 5.02
C ALA A 670 -0.58 8.70 4.98
N ASN A 671 -1.18 9.71 4.36
CA ASN A 671 -2.62 9.90 4.38
C ASN A 671 -3.31 9.29 3.16
N ALA A 672 -4.63 9.11 3.26
CA ALA A 672 -5.48 8.91 2.08
C ALA A 672 -5.56 10.19 1.25
N ILE A 673 -5.61 10.07 -0.08
CA ILE A 673 -5.89 11.24 -0.94
C ILE A 673 -7.30 11.75 -0.64
N ASP A 674 -7.40 13.04 -0.35
CA ASP A 674 -8.69 13.70 -0.19
C ASP A 674 -9.28 14.06 -1.56
N TYR A 675 -10.19 13.25 -2.05
CA TYR A 675 -10.94 13.50 -3.29
C TYR A 675 -12.16 14.39 -3.07
N SER A 676 -12.51 14.71 -1.82
CA SER A 676 -13.63 15.57 -1.45
C SER A 676 -13.21 17.01 -1.14
N ALA A 677 -11.94 17.35 -1.37
CA ALA A 677 -11.41 18.70 -1.16
C ALA A 677 -12.26 19.75 -1.89
N PRO A 678 -12.73 20.80 -1.19
CA PRO A 678 -13.55 21.84 -1.81
C PRO A 678 -12.73 22.73 -2.75
N THR A 679 -13.42 23.45 -3.60
CA THR A 679 -12.81 24.53 -4.36
C THR A 679 -12.72 25.81 -3.51
N ALA A 680 -11.80 26.72 -3.85
CA ALA A 680 -11.57 27.96 -3.10
C ALA A 680 -12.81 28.89 -2.99
N ASN A 681 -13.83 28.69 -3.82
CA ASN A 681 -15.03 29.52 -3.87
C ASN A 681 -16.31 28.78 -3.47
N GLU A 682 -16.18 27.65 -2.81
CA GLU A 682 -17.35 26.87 -2.36
C GLU A 682 -18.12 27.61 -1.27
N THR A 683 -19.41 27.82 -1.48
CA THR A 683 -20.28 28.56 -0.55
C THR A 683 -20.33 27.88 0.83
N GLY A 684 -20.17 28.64 1.90
CA GLY A 684 -20.18 28.14 3.28
C GLY A 684 -18.84 27.53 3.71
N THR A 685 -17.81 27.64 2.87
CA THR A 685 -16.46 27.16 3.18
C THR A 685 -15.48 28.31 3.32
N ILE A 686 -14.74 28.31 4.43
CA ILE A 686 -13.54 29.13 4.63
C ILE A 686 -12.36 28.32 4.13
N TYR A 687 -11.72 28.77 3.05
CA TYR A 687 -10.68 28.01 2.38
C TYR A 687 -9.30 28.66 2.53
N PHE A 688 -8.37 27.94 3.18
CA PHE A 688 -6.95 28.29 3.22
C PHE A 688 -6.19 27.48 2.17
N GLY A 689 -5.84 28.12 1.04
CA GLY A 689 -5.08 27.50 -0.05
C GLY A 689 -3.62 27.23 0.32
N PRO A 690 -2.85 26.50 -0.50
CA PRO A 690 -1.43 26.29 -0.28
C PRO A 690 -0.67 27.62 -0.06
N GLY A 691 0.26 27.65 0.91
CA GLY A 691 1.00 28.83 1.28
C GLY A 691 0.92 29.17 2.78
N PHE A 692 1.48 30.32 3.17
CA PHE A 692 1.55 30.75 4.55
C PHE A 692 0.51 31.85 4.83
N HIS A 693 -0.42 31.59 5.78
CA HIS A 693 -1.50 32.46 6.18
C HIS A 693 -1.26 32.95 7.61
N ASP A 694 -0.84 34.19 7.77
CA ASP A 694 -0.58 34.81 9.08
C ASP A 694 -1.82 35.54 9.60
N LEU A 695 -2.57 34.94 10.50
CA LEU A 695 -3.76 35.52 11.11
C LEU A 695 -3.44 36.76 11.97
N TYR A 696 -2.22 36.92 12.48
CA TYR A 696 -1.82 38.11 13.22
C TYR A 696 -1.67 39.34 12.33
N ALA A 697 -1.40 39.15 11.03
CA ALA A 697 -1.39 40.19 10.04
C ALA A 697 -2.79 40.50 9.47
N ALA A 698 -3.75 39.63 9.76
CA ALA A 698 -5.14 39.80 9.33
C ALA A 698 -5.96 40.66 10.34
N ALA A 699 -7.17 41.06 9.94
CA ALA A 699 -8.05 41.85 10.78
C ALA A 699 -8.49 41.15 12.09
N CYS A 700 -8.40 39.82 12.15
CA CYS A 700 -8.72 39.04 13.33
C CYS A 700 -7.62 39.00 14.42
N ALA A 701 -6.48 39.68 14.20
CA ALA A 701 -5.41 39.86 15.15
C ALA A 701 -4.89 38.53 15.78
N GLY A 702 -4.80 37.47 14.98
CA GLY A 702 -4.31 36.16 15.39
C GLY A 702 -5.37 35.16 15.83
N HIS A 703 -6.61 35.58 16.03
CA HIS A 703 -7.75 34.71 16.38
C HIS A 703 -8.81 34.73 15.30
N TYR A 704 -9.06 33.59 14.68
CA TYR A 704 -10.16 33.48 13.74
C TYR A 704 -11.35 32.77 14.41
N GLU A 705 -12.41 33.54 14.69
CA GLU A 705 -13.65 33.02 15.25
C GLU A 705 -14.49 32.39 14.14
N ILE A 706 -14.76 31.10 14.24
CA ILE A 706 -15.49 30.33 13.24
C ILE A 706 -16.99 30.44 13.53
N PRO A 707 -17.81 30.88 12.59
CA PRO A 707 -19.27 30.91 12.78
C PRO A 707 -19.90 29.51 12.83
N SER A 708 -21.09 29.40 13.41
CA SER A 708 -21.90 28.16 13.34
C SER A 708 -22.20 27.77 11.88
N ASN A 709 -22.36 26.47 11.62
CA ASN A 709 -22.64 25.88 10.31
C ASN A 709 -21.59 26.19 9.25
N THR A 710 -20.33 26.25 9.64
CA THR A 710 -19.20 26.60 8.77
C THR A 710 -18.24 25.44 8.60
N ARG A 711 -17.78 25.26 7.37
CA ARG A 711 -16.69 24.38 7.00
C ARG A 711 -15.40 25.20 6.87
N VAL A 712 -14.35 24.85 7.57
CA VAL A 712 -13.00 25.41 7.39
C VAL A 712 -12.13 24.36 6.74
N TYR A 713 -11.60 24.63 5.56
CA TYR A 713 -10.74 23.71 4.84
C TYR A 713 -9.32 24.28 4.71
N ILE A 714 -8.33 23.50 5.19
CA ILE A 714 -6.91 23.87 5.15
C ILE A 714 -6.23 22.94 4.14
N ALA A 715 -5.95 23.46 2.95
CA ALA A 715 -5.41 22.66 1.86
C ALA A 715 -4.00 22.11 2.17
N GLY A 716 -3.64 21.00 1.56
CA GLY A 716 -2.27 20.49 1.66
C GLY A 716 -1.25 21.53 1.20
N GLY A 717 -0.14 21.68 1.94
CA GLY A 717 0.83 22.77 1.74
C GLY A 717 0.42 24.14 2.27
N ALA A 718 -0.77 24.27 2.91
CA ALA A 718 -1.15 25.47 3.64
C ALA A 718 -0.63 25.43 5.09
N VAL A 719 -0.18 26.56 5.59
CA VAL A 719 0.15 26.77 7.00
C VAL A 719 -0.60 28.01 7.51
N VAL A 720 -1.48 27.81 8.47
CA VAL A 720 -2.26 28.86 9.13
C VAL A 720 -1.61 29.15 10.48
N LYS A 721 -1.04 30.35 10.63
CA LYS A 721 -0.42 30.82 11.88
C LYS A 721 -1.41 31.62 12.69
N GLY A 722 -1.80 31.12 13.84
CA GLY A 722 -2.75 31.73 14.77
C GLY A 722 -3.73 30.70 15.33
N THR A 723 -4.81 31.17 15.91
CA THR A 723 -5.87 30.35 16.52
C THR A 723 -7.06 30.22 15.58
N LEU A 724 -7.52 29.00 15.35
CA LEU A 724 -8.86 28.71 14.84
C LEU A 724 -9.76 28.39 16.03
N ALA A 725 -10.74 29.28 16.30
CA ALA A 725 -11.58 29.21 17.50
C ALA A 725 -13.04 28.89 17.14
N ALA A 726 -13.56 27.79 17.66
CA ALA A 726 -14.98 27.45 17.65
C ALA A 726 -15.53 27.72 19.07
N ALA A 727 -16.08 28.89 19.31
CA ALA A 727 -16.50 29.34 20.64
C ALA A 727 -17.99 29.67 20.70
N GLY A 728 -18.77 28.86 21.43
CA GLY A 728 -20.23 29.04 21.56
C GLY A 728 -20.96 28.79 20.24
N VAL A 729 -20.53 27.84 19.43
CA VAL A 729 -21.02 27.58 18.07
C VAL A 729 -21.46 26.13 17.89
N ASP A 730 -22.26 25.90 16.85
CA ASP A 730 -22.81 24.61 16.47
C ASP A 730 -22.45 24.21 15.04
N ASN A 731 -22.27 22.92 14.80
CA ASN A 731 -22.09 22.34 13.46
C ASN A 731 -20.87 22.93 12.70
N VAL A 732 -19.70 22.91 13.29
CA VAL A 732 -18.45 23.38 12.64
C VAL A 732 -17.61 22.18 12.21
N GLN A 733 -17.04 22.29 11.02
CA GLN A 733 -16.07 21.34 10.49
C GLN A 733 -14.73 22.06 10.25
N ILE A 734 -13.63 21.51 10.78
CA ILE A 734 -12.26 21.98 10.51
C ILE A 734 -11.51 20.81 9.89
N GLU A 735 -11.13 20.91 8.64
CA GLU A 735 -10.58 19.75 7.93
C GLU A 735 -9.55 20.10 6.86
N GLY A 736 -8.89 19.09 6.31
CA GLY A 736 -7.92 19.24 5.23
C GLY A 736 -6.62 18.49 5.46
N ARG A 737 -5.53 18.97 4.85
CA ARG A 737 -4.19 18.38 4.94
C ARG A 737 -3.13 19.39 5.39
N GLY A 738 -3.50 20.66 5.54
CA GLY A 738 -2.59 21.71 5.96
C GLY A 738 -2.35 21.74 7.47
N MET A 739 -1.55 22.70 7.88
CA MET A 739 -1.11 22.87 9.26
C MET A 739 -1.74 24.09 9.89
N VAL A 740 -2.15 23.96 11.17
CA VAL A 740 -2.41 25.10 12.05
C VAL A 740 -1.26 25.21 13.05
N MET A 741 -0.65 26.38 13.13
CA MET A 741 0.50 26.59 14.02
C MET A 741 0.42 27.88 14.80
N MET A 742 1.12 27.91 15.94
CA MET A 742 1.32 29.12 16.73
C MET A 742 2.80 29.32 17.02
N THR A 743 3.25 30.59 17.00
CA THR A 743 4.64 30.93 17.34
C THR A 743 4.65 32.09 18.33
N GLY A 744 5.59 32.06 19.24
CA GLY A 744 5.87 33.16 20.16
C GLY A 744 5.04 33.14 21.46
N ASN A 745 5.44 33.99 22.40
CA ASN A 745 4.76 34.12 23.67
C ASN A 745 3.44 34.89 23.49
N ASN A 746 2.37 34.16 23.35
CA ASN A 746 1.07 34.81 23.47
C ASN A 746 0.78 34.96 25.00
N THR A 747 0.61 36.18 25.45
CA THR A 747 0.41 36.49 26.88
C THR A 747 -1.04 36.43 27.34
N VAL A 748 -1.93 36.02 26.45
CA VAL A 748 -3.37 35.89 26.74
C VAL A 748 -3.61 34.51 27.32
N ASN A 749 -3.62 34.39 28.60
CA ASN A 749 -3.95 33.15 29.31
C ASN A 749 -5.46 32.91 29.26
N THR A 750 -5.96 32.41 28.16
CA THR A 750 -7.33 31.99 27.92
C THR A 750 -7.36 30.67 27.18
N TYR A 751 -8.46 29.93 27.28
CA TYR A 751 -8.73 28.70 26.51
C TYR A 751 -8.69 28.89 25.01
N LEU A 752 -8.42 30.09 24.52
CA LEU A 752 -8.31 30.42 23.09
C LEU A 752 -6.87 30.67 22.63
N ASN A 753 -5.88 30.49 23.50
CA ASN A 753 -4.49 30.76 23.16
C ASN A 753 -3.74 29.49 22.73
N MET A 754 -4.24 28.83 21.71
CA MET A 754 -3.68 27.62 21.14
C MET A 754 -4.06 27.52 19.66
N PRO A 755 -3.40 26.69 18.84
CA PRO A 755 -3.71 26.55 17.42
C PRO A 755 -5.17 26.24 17.15
N VAL A 756 -5.78 25.30 17.88
CA VAL A 756 -7.19 24.92 17.69
C VAL A 756 -7.91 24.90 19.03
N ALA A 757 -8.92 25.76 19.19
CA ALA A 757 -9.67 25.89 20.43
C ALA A 757 -11.18 25.69 20.19
N VAL A 758 -11.80 24.80 20.96
CA VAL A 758 -13.24 24.55 20.96
C VAL A 758 -13.79 24.83 22.35
N THR A 759 -14.76 25.73 22.49
CA THR A 759 -15.34 26.03 23.81
C THR A 759 -16.84 26.21 23.73
N TYR A 760 -17.58 25.67 24.70
CA TYR A 760 -19.05 25.82 24.83
C TYR A 760 -19.82 25.56 23.54
N SER A 761 -19.38 24.52 22.79
CA SER A 761 -19.85 24.28 21.42
C SER A 761 -20.47 22.87 21.27
N THR A 762 -21.27 22.67 20.22
CA THR A 762 -21.90 21.38 19.91
C THR A 762 -21.68 20.94 18.47
N ASN A 763 -21.62 19.60 18.25
CA ASN A 763 -21.44 18.98 16.93
C ASN A 763 -20.22 19.51 16.14
N ILE A 764 -19.05 19.38 16.72
CA ILE A 764 -17.80 19.83 16.11
C ILE A 764 -17.06 18.62 15.50
N ALA A 765 -16.59 18.78 14.27
CA ALA A 765 -15.78 17.79 13.58
C ALA A 765 -14.42 18.39 13.17
N ILE A 766 -13.32 17.69 13.50
CA ILE A 766 -11.97 18.11 13.13
C ILE A 766 -11.29 16.91 12.43
N SER A 767 -10.74 17.10 11.24
CA SER A 767 -10.14 15.98 10.54
C SER A 767 -8.96 16.31 9.63
N GLY A 768 -7.98 15.41 9.58
CA GLY A 768 -6.90 15.35 8.63
C GLY A 768 -5.77 16.37 8.79
N ILE A 769 -5.97 17.42 9.58
CA ILE A 769 -5.03 18.53 9.75
C ILE A 769 -3.80 18.14 10.58
N LEU A 770 -2.74 18.94 10.42
CA LEU A 770 -1.54 18.91 11.25
C LEU A 770 -1.55 20.11 12.21
N VAL A 771 -1.13 19.92 13.44
CA VAL A 771 -1.06 20.97 14.47
C VAL A 771 0.34 21.03 15.06
N ASN A 772 0.87 22.25 15.18
CA ASN A 772 2.20 22.49 15.74
C ASN A 772 2.21 23.75 16.63
N SER A 773 2.43 23.58 17.91
CA SER A 773 2.65 24.71 18.84
C SER A 773 4.11 25.17 18.81
N HIS A 774 4.60 25.51 17.62
CA HIS A 774 5.99 25.92 17.40
C HIS A 774 6.40 27.14 18.22
N ARG A 775 7.32 26.95 19.17
CA ARG A 775 7.79 27.98 20.10
C ARG A 775 6.69 28.67 20.92
N ASN A 776 5.54 28.07 21.08
CA ASN A 776 4.50 28.57 21.93
C ASN A 776 4.39 27.66 23.18
N PRO A 777 4.71 28.15 24.39
CA PRO A 777 4.48 27.38 25.61
C PRO A 777 2.97 27.44 25.94
N GLY A 778 2.25 26.44 25.56
CA GLY A 778 0.81 26.29 25.75
C GLY A 778 0.23 25.13 24.96
N TRP A 779 -0.98 24.75 25.30
CA TRP A 779 -1.70 23.63 24.73
C TRP A 779 -1.80 23.71 23.19
N SER A 780 -1.85 22.57 22.52
CA SER A 780 -1.94 22.54 21.05
C SER A 780 -3.39 22.55 20.58
N MET A 781 -4.23 21.73 21.21
CA MET A 781 -5.65 21.67 20.92
C MET A 781 -6.44 21.53 22.23
N SER A 782 -7.63 22.10 22.28
CA SER A 782 -8.54 21.86 23.41
C SER A 782 -9.99 21.82 23.04
N ALA A 783 -10.77 21.10 23.84
CA ALA A 783 -12.22 21.18 23.84
C ALA A 783 -12.74 21.32 25.28
N HIS A 784 -13.33 22.46 25.59
CA HIS A 784 -13.86 22.80 26.91
C HIS A 784 -15.38 22.94 26.87
N MET A 785 -16.09 22.30 27.79
CA MET A 785 -17.57 22.37 27.87
C MET A 785 -18.25 22.08 26.52
N THR A 786 -17.73 21.07 25.81
CA THR A 786 -18.17 20.74 24.44
C THR A 786 -18.97 19.45 24.43
N GLN A 787 -20.02 19.40 23.60
CA GLN A 787 -20.87 18.23 23.46
C GLN A 787 -20.90 17.75 22.00
N GLY A 788 -20.60 16.48 21.75
CA GLY A 788 -20.59 15.91 20.41
C GLY A 788 -19.37 16.41 19.61
N LEU A 789 -18.18 15.94 19.96
CA LEU A 789 -16.93 16.22 19.26
C LEU A 789 -16.42 14.97 18.56
N THR A 790 -16.07 15.11 17.31
CA THR A 790 -15.37 14.05 16.54
C THR A 790 -14.07 14.60 15.99
N VAL A 791 -12.95 13.98 16.34
CA VAL A 791 -11.62 14.31 15.81
C VAL A 791 -11.02 13.07 15.16
N ARG A 792 -10.63 13.18 13.89
CA ARG A 792 -10.10 12.06 13.13
C ARG A 792 -8.87 12.42 12.31
N ASP A 793 -7.95 11.47 12.19
CA ASP A 793 -6.77 11.61 11.32
C ASP A 793 -5.95 12.88 11.59
N VAL A 794 -5.94 13.41 12.79
CA VAL A 794 -5.21 14.62 13.18
C VAL A 794 -3.82 14.26 13.71
N LYS A 795 -2.82 15.09 13.39
CA LYS A 795 -1.44 14.91 13.80
C LYS A 795 -1.00 16.13 14.60
N VAL A 796 -0.54 15.92 15.82
CA VAL A 796 0.03 16.97 16.69
C VAL A 796 1.51 16.71 16.89
N VAL A 797 2.33 17.70 16.58
CA VAL A 797 3.78 17.68 16.87
C VAL A 797 4.14 18.96 17.62
N SER A 798 4.19 18.89 18.95
CA SER A 798 4.38 20.04 19.85
C SER A 798 5.35 19.66 20.95
N THR A 799 6.67 19.78 20.69
CA THR A 799 7.70 19.04 21.43
C THR A 799 8.65 19.88 22.26
N ARG A 800 8.55 21.24 22.19
CA ARG A 800 9.64 22.08 22.69
C ARG A 800 9.54 22.47 24.15
N TYR A 801 8.35 22.76 24.64
CA TYR A 801 8.14 23.32 25.95
C TYR A 801 7.29 22.41 26.85
N ALA A 802 7.61 22.30 28.12
CA ALA A 802 6.68 21.86 29.14
C ALA A 802 5.42 22.75 29.08
N SER A 803 4.23 22.24 29.20
CA SER A 803 2.93 22.88 28.97
C SER A 803 2.48 22.86 27.49
N THR A 804 3.16 22.15 26.60
CA THR A 804 2.65 21.88 25.24
C THR A 804 1.90 20.56 25.22
N ASP A 805 0.72 20.55 25.84
CA ASP A 805 -0.20 19.43 25.80
C ASP A 805 -0.66 19.20 24.34
N GLY A 806 -0.94 17.95 23.98
CA GLY A 806 -1.41 17.59 22.64
C GLY A 806 -2.88 17.92 22.46
N PHE A 807 -3.74 17.26 23.24
CA PHE A 807 -5.19 17.48 23.20
C PHE A 807 -5.80 17.45 24.61
N ASP A 808 -6.36 18.60 25.04
CA ASP A 808 -7.04 18.74 26.31
C ASP A 808 -8.56 18.70 26.14
N LEU A 809 -9.20 17.73 26.75
CA LEU A 809 -10.65 17.67 26.93
C LEU A 809 -11.01 18.15 28.32
N SER A 810 -12.02 18.97 28.48
CA SER A 810 -12.49 19.33 29.83
C SER A 810 -13.99 19.50 29.88
N ASN A 811 -14.62 18.87 30.89
CA ASN A 811 -16.06 18.90 31.15
C ASN A 811 -16.90 18.69 29.88
N SER A 812 -16.47 17.71 29.04
CA SER A 812 -17.01 17.47 27.70
C SER A 812 -17.63 16.08 27.61
N SER A 813 -18.60 15.92 26.71
CA SER A 813 -19.33 14.66 26.56
C SER A 813 -19.59 14.25 25.11
N ASN A 814 -19.79 12.95 24.89
CA ASN A 814 -19.98 12.36 23.54
C ASN A 814 -18.82 12.71 22.61
N VAL A 815 -17.62 12.33 23.01
CA VAL A 815 -16.36 12.65 22.32
C VAL A 815 -15.79 11.39 21.66
N LEU A 816 -15.35 11.53 20.41
CA LEU A 816 -14.56 10.53 19.70
C LEU A 816 -13.25 11.16 19.21
N LEU A 817 -12.12 10.67 19.70
CA LEU A 817 -10.80 10.91 19.11
C LEU A 817 -10.36 9.61 18.43
N ASP A 818 -10.15 9.62 17.13
CA ASP A 818 -9.93 8.42 16.32
C ASP A 818 -8.77 8.62 15.33
N ASN A 819 -7.81 7.72 15.36
CA ASN A 819 -6.63 7.72 14.50
C ASN A 819 -5.79 9.01 14.59
N LEU A 820 -5.38 9.37 15.81
CA LEU A 820 -4.53 10.52 16.07
C LEU A 820 -3.07 10.10 16.27
N PHE A 821 -2.15 10.91 15.72
CA PHE A 821 -0.75 10.92 16.14
C PHE A 821 -0.50 12.14 17.00
N ILE A 822 0.02 11.94 18.22
CA ILE A 822 0.36 13.04 19.12
C ILE A 822 1.76 12.83 19.66
N ARG A 823 2.64 13.81 19.39
CA ARG A 823 3.88 13.99 20.13
C ARG A 823 3.86 15.34 20.81
N SER A 824 3.92 15.32 22.13
CA SER A 824 3.89 16.50 22.99
C SER A 824 5.04 16.50 24.00
N CYS A 825 5.40 17.69 24.50
CA CYS A 825 6.33 17.79 25.63
C CYS A 825 5.61 17.77 26.99
N ASP A 826 4.30 17.97 26.98
CA ASP A 826 3.43 17.76 28.15
C ASP A 826 2.44 16.64 27.83
N ASP A 827 1.29 16.56 28.46
CA ASP A 827 0.32 15.46 28.22
C ASP A 827 0.00 15.26 26.74
N CYS A 828 0.00 14.02 26.25
CA CYS A 828 -0.48 13.80 24.88
C CYS A 828 -1.98 13.99 24.80
N ILE A 829 -2.73 13.30 25.66
CA ILE A 829 -4.17 13.47 25.79
C ILE A 829 -4.50 13.60 27.28
N SER A 830 -5.15 14.70 27.66
CA SER A 830 -5.65 14.89 29.00
C SER A 830 -7.15 15.12 29.02
N VAL A 831 -7.84 14.49 29.97
CA VAL A 831 -9.27 14.68 30.21
C VAL A 831 -9.39 15.36 31.59
N LYS A 832 -9.45 16.68 31.56
CA LYS A 832 -9.42 17.53 32.75
C LYS A 832 -10.82 17.87 33.26
N GLY A 833 -10.94 18.21 34.54
CA GLY A 833 -12.12 18.83 35.10
C GLY A 833 -11.81 20.29 35.46
N LEU A 834 -12.23 21.19 34.60
CA LEU A 834 -12.01 22.66 34.79
C LEU A 834 -13.32 23.40 35.04
N GLY A 835 -14.25 22.73 35.72
CA GLY A 835 -15.51 23.34 36.12
C GLY A 835 -15.31 24.46 37.17
N SER A 836 -16.32 25.26 37.40
CA SER A 836 -16.36 26.30 38.42
C SER A 836 -17.17 25.86 39.64
N GLY A 837 -16.64 26.01 40.84
CA GLY A 837 -17.32 25.61 42.07
C GLY A 837 -17.02 24.18 42.52
N ALA A 838 -18.00 23.51 43.12
CA ALA A 838 -17.82 22.14 43.57
C ALA A 838 -17.85 21.15 42.37
N PRO A 839 -17.10 20.05 42.45
CA PRO A 839 -17.13 19.04 41.40
C PRO A 839 -18.54 18.56 41.05
N ALA A 840 -19.40 18.35 42.05
CA ALA A 840 -20.76 17.86 41.84
C ALA A 840 -21.65 18.79 41.02
N ASP A 841 -21.34 20.07 40.96
CA ASP A 841 -22.08 21.10 40.20
C ASP A 841 -21.54 21.35 38.79
N SER A 842 -20.43 20.71 38.47
CA SER A 842 -19.75 20.87 37.18
C SER A 842 -20.13 19.78 36.20
N PRO A 843 -20.16 20.04 34.87
CA PRO A 843 -20.44 18.99 33.87
C PRO A 843 -19.47 17.81 33.98
N ALA A 844 -19.96 16.63 33.70
CA ALA A 844 -19.17 15.42 33.73
C ALA A 844 -18.28 15.32 32.47
N ASN A 845 -17.19 14.54 32.56
CA ASN A 845 -16.49 13.96 31.47
C ASN A 845 -17.07 12.57 31.20
N GLU A 846 -17.85 12.39 30.15
CA GLU A 846 -18.57 11.15 29.93
C GLU A 846 -18.74 10.77 28.45
N ASN A 847 -18.90 9.47 28.20
CA ASN A 847 -19.06 8.95 26.85
C ASN A 847 -17.90 9.36 25.93
N ILE A 848 -16.67 9.12 26.37
CA ILE A 848 -15.45 9.51 25.67
C ILE A 848 -14.78 8.25 25.11
N ARG A 849 -14.49 8.28 23.84
CA ARG A 849 -13.77 7.20 23.13
C ARG A 849 -12.47 7.77 22.53
N LEU A 850 -11.35 7.19 22.94
CA LEU A 850 -10.00 7.51 22.49
C LEU A 850 -9.48 6.25 21.77
N GLU A 851 -9.48 6.24 20.44
CA GLU A 851 -9.28 5.01 19.67
C GLU A 851 -8.22 5.18 18.57
N ASN A 852 -7.48 4.10 18.27
CA ASN A 852 -6.50 4.05 17.17
C ASN A 852 -5.41 5.12 17.28
N LEU A 853 -4.79 5.26 18.43
CA LEU A 853 -3.87 6.35 18.73
C LEU A 853 -2.40 5.92 18.62
N VAL A 854 -1.55 6.84 18.19
CA VAL A 854 -0.10 6.73 18.26
C VAL A 854 0.43 7.90 19.08
N LEU A 855 0.98 7.60 20.25
CA LEU A 855 1.35 8.61 21.24
C LEU A 855 2.85 8.60 21.54
N TRP A 856 3.42 9.79 21.66
CA TRP A 856 4.79 10.02 22.11
C TRP A 856 4.84 11.19 23.08
N ASN A 857 5.05 10.88 24.33
CA ASN A 857 5.14 11.86 25.40
C ASN A 857 6.60 12.11 25.80
N ASP A 858 7.04 13.37 25.74
CA ASP A 858 8.43 13.73 26.09
C ASP A 858 8.60 14.05 27.57
N CYS A 859 7.54 14.50 28.29
CA CYS A 859 7.73 15.08 29.64
C CYS A 859 6.65 14.79 30.67
N ASN A 860 5.51 14.16 30.37
CA ASN A 860 4.43 13.99 31.33
C ASN A 860 3.63 12.69 31.10
N ASN A 861 2.35 12.75 30.74
CA ASN A 861 1.50 11.57 30.57
C ASN A 861 1.22 11.29 29.08
N ALA A 862 1.12 10.03 28.69
CA ALA A 862 0.58 9.74 27.36
C ALA A 862 -0.95 9.85 27.34
N VAL A 863 -1.65 9.32 28.36
CA VAL A 863 -3.08 9.53 28.56
C VAL A 863 -3.33 9.77 30.04
N VAL A 864 -3.97 10.89 30.41
CA VAL A 864 -4.38 11.19 31.77
C VAL A 864 -5.86 11.54 31.88
N LEU A 865 -6.52 10.96 32.85
CA LEU A 865 -7.86 11.34 33.31
C LEU A 865 -7.69 12.13 34.65
N GLY A 866 -7.81 13.43 34.60
CA GLY A 866 -7.42 14.39 35.60
C GLY A 866 -6.40 15.34 34.96
N GLU A 867 -5.51 15.90 35.59
CA GLU A 867 -5.14 16.02 37.00
C GLU A 867 -6.11 16.93 37.75
N GLU A 868 -6.41 18.09 37.17
CA GLU A 868 -7.54 18.90 37.62
C GLU A 868 -8.83 18.11 37.39
N SER A 869 -9.61 17.95 38.43
CA SER A 869 -10.76 17.05 38.39
C SER A 869 -12.05 17.70 38.93
N VAL A 870 -12.24 19.02 38.70
CA VAL A 870 -13.51 19.71 38.98
C VAL A 870 -14.54 19.35 37.92
N ALA A 871 -15.06 18.12 38.02
CA ALA A 871 -16.12 17.54 37.19
C ALA A 871 -17.00 16.66 38.08
N SER A 872 -18.31 16.57 37.82
CA SER A 872 -19.21 15.71 38.59
C SER A 872 -18.89 14.22 38.50
N ALA A 873 -18.32 13.79 37.38
CA ALA A 873 -17.86 12.41 37.18
C ALA A 873 -16.92 12.29 36.00
N TYR A 874 -16.14 11.21 36.02
CA TYR A 874 -15.49 10.62 34.85
C TYR A 874 -16.09 9.24 34.64
N ARG A 875 -16.86 9.04 33.57
CA ARG A 875 -17.59 7.79 33.39
C ARG A 875 -17.75 7.39 31.91
N ASN A 876 -17.82 6.07 31.68
CA ASN A 876 -17.92 5.50 30.33
C ASN A 876 -16.86 6.07 29.41
N ILE A 877 -15.57 5.84 29.78
CA ILE A 877 -14.40 6.28 29.03
C ILE A 877 -13.68 5.04 28.50
N ILE A 878 -13.47 4.99 27.20
CA ILE A 878 -12.80 3.88 26.53
C ILE A 878 -11.54 4.41 25.83
N VAL A 879 -10.41 3.82 26.17
CA VAL A 879 -9.12 4.04 25.51
C VAL A 879 -8.72 2.72 24.84
N ARG A 880 -8.75 2.67 23.52
CA ARG A 880 -8.61 1.41 22.78
C ARG A 880 -7.66 1.52 21.60
N ASN A 881 -6.92 0.43 21.34
CA ASN A 881 -6.00 0.30 20.21
C ASN A 881 -4.98 1.45 20.15
N VAL A 882 -4.11 1.50 21.16
CA VAL A 882 -3.15 2.60 21.34
C VAL A 882 -1.73 2.07 21.30
N ASP A 883 -0.89 2.71 20.49
CA ASP A 883 0.56 2.54 20.48
C ASP A 883 1.22 3.71 21.21
N ILE A 884 1.76 3.46 22.41
CA ILE A 884 2.58 4.43 23.13
C ILE A 884 4.04 4.15 22.78
N LEU A 885 4.59 4.96 21.87
CA LEU A 885 5.96 4.79 21.39
C LEU A 885 6.99 5.14 22.46
N TYR A 886 6.72 6.18 23.22
CA TYR A 886 7.57 6.69 24.29
C TYR A 886 6.75 7.49 25.29
N SER A 887 6.98 7.28 26.58
CA SER A 887 6.39 8.06 27.66
C SER A 887 7.38 8.14 28.82
N TYR A 888 7.94 9.32 29.03
CA TYR A 888 9.07 9.51 29.90
C TYR A 888 9.07 10.90 30.52
N ASP A 889 9.53 11.02 31.76
CA ASP A 889 9.70 12.30 32.42
C ASP A 889 10.97 12.33 33.27
N ASP A 890 12.11 12.03 32.65
CA ASP A 890 13.42 12.09 33.33
C ASP A 890 14.10 13.47 33.24
N ARG A 891 13.48 14.42 32.53
CA ARG A 891 14.06 15.72 32.23
C ARG A 891 14.48 16.49 33.50
N ASP A 892 13.66 16.39 34.56
CA ASP A 892 13.86 17.08 35.83
C ASP A 892 14.00 16.11 37.02
N ASN A 893 14.23 14.82 36.76
CA ASN A 893 14.35 13.77 37.75
C ASN A 893 13.12 13.62 38.67
N HIS A 894 11.95 13.44 38.03
CA HIS A 894 10.66 13.41 38.72
C HIS A 894 10.26 12.03 39.27
N GLU A 895 11.20 11.10 39.39
CA GLU A 895 10.91 9.74 39.90
C GLU A 895 10.19 9.70 41.27
N ASN A 896 10.23 10.76 42.01
CA ASN A 896 9.56 10.88 43.32
C ASN A 896 8.12 11.39 43.24
N LEU A 897 7.71 11.92 42.08
CA LEU A 897 6.34 12.38 41.88
C LEU A 897 5.41 11.18 41.68
N ASN A 898 4.21 11.28 42.21
CA ASN A 898 3.21 10.22 42.16
C ASN A 898 2.04 10.52 41.22
N GLU A 899 2.29 11.31 40.18
CA GLU A 899 1.27 11.93 39.35
C GLU A 899 1.43 11.67 37.87
N ARG A 900 2.55 11.07 37.43
CA ARG A 900 2.86 10.92 36.01
C ARG A 900 3.13 9.46 35.62
N ALA A 901 2.54 9.06 34.51
CA ALA A 901 2.73 7.73 33.93
C ALA A 901 2.29 7.68 32.46
N ALA A 902 2.53 6.58 31.80
CA ALA A 902 1.97 6.36 30.46
C ALA A 902 0.43 6.38 30.49
N LEU A 903 -0.18 5.76 31.51
CA LEU A 903 -1.64 5.74 31.73
C LEU A 903 -1.98 6.22 33.12
N SER A 904 -2.69 7.33 33.26
CA SER A 904 -2.86 8.04 34.53
C SER A 904 -4.32 8.34 34.87
N LEU A 905 -4.71 8.13 36.12
CA LEU A 905 -5.92 8.63 36.73
C LEU A 905 -5.50 9.42 37.96
N VAL A 906 -5.50 10.74 37.87
CA VAL A 906 -5.02 11.63 38.94
C VAL A 906 -6.16 12.52 39.39
N CYS A 907 -6.60 12.33 40.65
CA CYS A 907 -7.71 13.05 41.24
C CYS A 907 -7.23 14.13 42.19
N LEU A 908 -7.24 15.37 41.73
CA LEU A 908 -6.83 16.55 42.52
C LEU A 908 -7.98 17.16 43.32
N HIS A 909 -9.22 16.95 42.86
CA HIS A 909 -10.45 17.36 43.54
C HIS A 909 -11.35 16.15 43.72
N GLY A 910 -12.03 16.01 44.86
CA GLY A 910 -12.89 14.85 45.11
C GLY A 910 -13.96 14.71 44.03
N THR A 911 -13.88 13.66 43.25
CA THR A 911 -14.85 13.30 42.20
C THR A 911 -14.90 11.78 42.00
N TYR A 912 -15.85 11.27 41.18
CA TYR A 912 -16.02 9.86 40.95
C TYR A 912 -15.55 9.44 39.56
N TYR A 913 -14.77 8.35 39.51
CA TYR A 913 -14.33 7.68 38.28
C TYR A 913 -15.01 6.30 38.21
N SER A 914 -15.68 5.99 37.11
CA SER A 914 -16.34 4.69 36.91
C SER A 914 -16.39 4.27 35.43
N ASP A 915 -16.47 2.97 35.18
CA ASP A 915 -16.63 2.40 33.86
C ASP A 915 -15.56 2.87 32.87
N ILE A 916 -14.30 2.67 33.24
CA ILE A 916 -13.13 3.08 32.47
C ILE A 916 -12.43 1.84 31.93
N LEU A 917 -12.24 1.80 30.61
CA LEU A 917 -11.60 0.69 29.91
C LEU A 917 -10.37 1.16 29.13
N PHE A 918 -9.24 0.57 29.44
CA PHE A 918 -8.02 0.62 28.63
C PHE A 918 -7.86 -0.74 27.96
N GLU A 919 -7.90 -0.80 26.62
CA GLU A 919 -7.93 -2.05 25.87
C GLU A 919 -7.01 -2.01 24.64
N ASP A 920 -6.31 -3.12 24.37
CA ASP A 920 -5.41 -3.26 23.23
C ASP A 920 -4.30 -2.19 23.19
N ILE A 921 -3.58 -2.03 24.30
CA ILE A 921 -2.54 -1.03 24.47
C ILE A 921 -1.15 -1.66 24.27
N ARG A 922 -0.37 -1.08 23.41
CA ARG A 922 1.02 -1.48 23.15
C ARG A 922 1.96 -0.36 23.56
N ILE A 923 2.88 -0.65 24.47
CA ILE A 923 3.82 0.33 25.00
C ILE A 923 5.25 -0.10 24.64
N ASN A 924 5.90 0.69 23.81
CA ASN A 924 7.26 0.42 23.39
C ASN A 924 8.25 0.81 24.49
N ARG A 925 8.14 2.02 25.04
CA ARG A 925 8.93 2.47 26.18
C ARG A 925 8.14 3.37 27.13
N CYS A 926 8.22 3.11 28.41
CA CYS A 926 7.70 4.03 29.43
C CYS A 926 8.61 4.05 30.64
N GLU A 927 8.54 5.13 31.38
CA GLU A 927 9.08 5.22 32.73
C GLU A 927 8.12 4.52 33.68
N ARG A 928 7.12 5.19 34.23
CA ARG A 928 6.03 4.55 34.96
C ARG A 928 4.93 4.09 34.03
N LEU A 929 4.42 2.88 34.23
CA LEU A 929 3.37 2.33 33.40
C LEU A 929 2.00 2.91 33.67
N MET A 930 1.61 2.91 34.95
CA MET A 930 0.30 3.38 35.41
C MET A 930 0.39 4.12 36.74
N VAL A 931 -0.48 5.12 36.89
CA VAL A 931 -0.76 5.71 38.18
C VAL A 931 -2.26 5.90 38.39
N MET A 932 -2.77 5.52 39.54
CA MET A 932 -4.08 5.93 40.05
C MET A 932 -3.86 6.53 41.43
N THR A 933 -4.15 7.80 41.59
CA THR A 933 -3.81 8.52 42.82
C THR A 933 -4.78 9.65 43.12
N PHE A 934 -4.91 9.96 44.42
CA PHE A 934 -5.56 11.17 44.91
C PHE A 934 -4.49 12.07 45.52
N LEU A 935 -4.52 13.37 45.21
CA LEU A 935 -3.57 14.37 45.65
C LEU A 935 -4.31 15.60 46.20
N ASP A 936 -3.69 16.35 47.11
CA ASP A 936 -4.15 17.64 47.60
C ASP A 936 -3.39 18.82 46.99
N SER A 937 -2.37 18.52 46.24
CA SER A 937 -1.58 19.49 45.48
C SER A 937 -0.89 18.80 44.32
N PHE A 938 -0.61 19.56 43.26
CA PHE A 938 0.03 19.14 42.07
C PHE A 938 1.11 20.13 41.64
N TRP A 939 2.04 19.76 40.82
CA TRP A 939 3.11 20.61 40.31
C TRP A 939 3.98 21.20 41.43
N PHE A 940 4.58 20.33 42.21
CA PHE A 940 5.38 20.75 43.40
C PHE A 940 4.65 21.68 44.37
N GLY A 941 3.32 21.53 44.50
CA GLY A 941 2.49 22.36 45.31
C GLY A 941 2.07 23.70 44.69
N SER A 942 2.39 23.93 43.39
CA SER A 942 1.99 25.16 42.71
C SER A 942 0.51 25.21 42.34
N ILE A 943 -0.11 24.03 42.12
CA ILE A 943 -1.55 23.89 41.94
C ILE A 943 -2.13 23.19 43.16
N GLN A 944 -3.13 23.80 43.79
CA GLN A 944 -3.78 23.26 44.97
C GLN A 944 -5.03 22.49 44.63
N GLY A 945 -5.17 21.30 45.20
CA GLY A 945 -6.33 20.46 45.09
C GLY A 945 -7.29 20.65 46.27
N ASP A 946 -8.44 20.02 46.20
CA ASP A 946 -9.41 19.94 47.26
C ASP A 946 -10.00 18.55 47.39
N GLN A 947 -9.63 17.84 48.41
CA GLN A 947 -10.17 16.51 48.72
C GLN A 947 -11.33 16.56 49.77
N SER A 948 -11.89 17.74 50.05
CA SER A 948 -13.00 17.86 51.01
C SER A 948 -14.31 17.29 50.48
N THR A 949 -14.50 17.27 49.16
CA THR A 949 -15.70 16.72 48.49
C THR A 949 -15.63 15.19 48.33
N PRO A 950 -16.78 14.47 48.29
CA PRO A 950 -16.80 13.02 48.06
C PRO A 950 -16.20 12.60 46.70
N GLY A 951 -15.59 11.41 46.66
CA GLY A 951 -14.98 10.88 45.41
C GLY A 951 -14.52 9.44 45.56
N GLY A 952 -14.10 8.86 44.48
CA GLY A 952 -13.54 7.48 44.44
C GLY A 952 -13.23 7.01 43.04
N ILE A 953 -12.34 6.04 42.90
CA ILE A 953 -12.04 5.36 41.65
C ILE A 953 -12.58 3.94 41.76
N ASN A 954 -13.54 3.57 40.89
CA ASN A 954 -14.23 2.29 40.97
C ASN A 954 -14.58 1.74 39.59
N GLY A 955 -14.11 0.55 39.25
CA GLY A 955 -14.38 -0.07 37.96
C GLY A 955 -13.47 0.43 36.85
N VAL A 956 -12.18 0.12 36.93
CA VAL A 956 -11.17 0.39 35.90
C VAL A 956 -10.64 -0.95 35.38
N THR A 957 -10.70 -1.15 34.07
CA THR A 957 -10.22 -2.37 33.43
C THR A 957 -9.06 -2.05 32.50
N PHE A 958 -7.98 -2.79 32.64
CA PHE A 958 -6.86 -2.84 31.70
C PHE A 958 -6.89 -4.21 31.03
N ARG A 959 -7.11 -4.24 29.71
CA ARG A 959 -7.23 -5.48 28.94
C ARG A 959 -6.26 -5.48 27.78
N ASN A 960 -5.57 -6.61 27.53
CA ASN A 960 -4.65 -6.78 26.40
C ASN A 960 -3.55 -5.69 26.38
N VAL A 961 -2.87 -5.46 27.48
CA VAL A 961 -1.80 -4.46 27.58
C VAL A 961 -0.45 -5.14 27.44
N GLN A 962 0.35 -4.69 26.48
CA GLN A 962 1.67 -5.23 26.15
C GLN A 962 2.75 -4.17 26.37
N VAL A 963 3.66 -4.40 27.30
CA VAL A 963 4.78 -3.50 27.58
C VAL A 963 6.10 -4.16 27.17
N LYS A 964 6.75 -3.62 26.14
CA LYS A 964 7.97 -4.17 25.56
C LYS A 964 9.24 -3.71 26.30
N GLY A 965 9.37 -2.42 26.50
CA GLY A 965 10.59 -1.80 27.01
C GLY A 965 10.50 -1.37 28.47
N ASN A 966 11.65 -1.00 29.02
CA ASN A 966 11.77 -0.27 30.29
C ASN A 966 12.68 0.94 30.12
N SER A 967 12.64 1.83 31.09
CA SER A 967 13.42 3.06 31.11
C SER A 967 14.83 2.89 31.66
N GLY A 968 15.07 1.85 32.43
CA GLY A 968 16.24 1.74 33.30
C GLY A 968 16.14 2.56 34.60
N SER A 969 15.03 3.30 34.78
CA SER A 969 14.71 4.02 36.03
C SER A 969 14.24 3.07 37.13
N ARG A 970 14.32 3.48 38.41
CA ARG A 970 13.82 2.68 39.52
C ARG A 970 12.29 2.53 39.55
N ILE A 971 11.56 3.35 38.79
CA ILE A 971 10.10 3.28 38.62
C ILE A 971 9.69 2.66 37.26
N ALA A 972 10.65 2.07 36.56
CA ALA A 972 10.39 1.46 35.26
C ALA A 972 9.25 0.43 35.34
N ASN A 973 8.24 0.62 34.46
CA ASN A 973 7.03 -0.18 34.39
C ASN A 973 6.19 -0.25 35.67
N GLN A 974 6.39 0.65 36.64
CA GLN A 974 5.66 0.68 37.92
C GLN A 974 4.16 0.93 37.69
N ILE A 975 3.35 0.21 38.45
CA ILE A 975 1.91 0.42 38.61
C ILE A 975 1.71 0.97 40.05
N LEU A 976 1.40 2.26 40.18
CA LEU A 976 1.25 2.93 41.47
C LEU A 976 -0.23 3.15 41.76
N LEU A 977 -0.70 2.67 42.91
CA LEU A 977 -2.08 2.76 43.35
C LEU A 977 -2.15 3.41 44.74
N ASN A 978 -2.61 4.64 44.83
CA ASN A 978 -2.67 5.41 46.08
C ASN A 978 -4.09 5.90 46.38
N GLY A 979 -4.79 5.24 47.27
CA GLY A 979 -6.02 5.76 47.84
C GLY A 979 -5.74 6.93 48.80
N TRP A 980 -6.73 7.78 49.08
CA TRP A 980 -6.62 8.95 49.97
C TRP A 980 -6.92 8.59 51.45
N ASN A 981 -8.03 7.88 51.65
CA ASN A 981 -8.51 7.44 52.95
C ASN A 981 -9.45 6.22 52.80
N SER A 982 -10.10 5.77 53.88
CA SER A 982 -11.02 4.62 53.84
C SER A 982 -12.22 4.80 52.90
N ASP A 983 -12.64 6.04 52.68
CA ASP A 983 -13.83 6.37 51.89
C ASP A 983 -13.45 6.69 50.43
N LYS A 984 -12.37 7.45 50.21
CA LYS A 984 -11.78 7.76 48.92
C LYS A 984 -10.68 6.77 48.59
N THR A 985 -11.06 5.68 48.01
CA THR A 985 -10.14 4.57 47.66
C THR A 985 -10.30 4.12 46.20
N ILE A 986 -9.48 3.17 45.83
CA ILE A 986 -9.45 2.53 44.50
C ILE A 986 -10.03 1.13 44.64
N ARG A 987 -11.08 0.82 43.87
CA ARG A 987 -11.82 -0.45 43.94
C ARG A 987 -12.10 -1.02 42.59
N ASN A 988 -12.30 -2.34 42.52
CA ASN A 988 -12.70 -3.07 41.29
C ASN A 988 -11.79 -2.74 40.11
N VAL A 989 -10.47 -2.90 40.31
CA VAL A 989 -9.49 -2.78 39.20
C VAL A 989 -9.23 -4.16 38.64
N THR A 990 -9.36 -4.29 37.36
CA THR A 990 -9.11 -5.55 36.62
C THR A 990 -7.91 -5.41 35.69
N PHE A 991 -6.96 -6.33 35.82
CA PHE A 991 -5.83 -6.52 34.92
C PHE A 991 -6.05 -7.83 34.15
N ASP A 992 -6.59 -7.72 32.96
CA ASP A 992 -6.95 -8.83 32.08
C ASP A 992 -5.96 -8.92 30.93
N ASN A 993 -5.19 -10.00 30.89
CA ASN A 993 -4.21 -10.22 29.82
C ASN A 993 -3.15 -9.11 29.71
N VAL A 994 -2.59 -8.68 30.84
CA VAL A 994 -1.54 -7.65 30.91
C VAL A 994 -0.17 -8.29 30.96
N PHE A 995 0.72 -7.94 30.03
CA PHE A 995 2.09 -8.46 29.95
C PHE A 995 3.11 -7.33 30.05
N ILE A 996 4.12 -7.54 30.89
CA ILE A 996 5.27 -6.66 31.03
C ILE A 996 6.51 -7.47 30.68
N GLN A 997 7.21 -7.09 29.60
CA GLN A 997 8.40 -7.80 29.12
C GLN A 997 8.16 -9.30 28.88
N GLY A 998 7.00 -9.64 28.32
CA GLY A 998 6.60 -11.02 28.06
C GLY A 998 6.13 -11.81 29.28
N GLN A 999 6.09 -11.21 30.48
CA GLN A 999 5.62 -11.83 31.72
C GLN A 999 4.21 -11.37 32.04
N LYS A 1000 3.28 -12.30 32.21
CA LYS A 1000 1.90 -11.98 32.59
C LYS A 1000 1.86 -11.37 34.00
N LEU A 1001 1.19 -10.25 34.16
CA LEU A 1001 1.02 -9.56 35.44
C LEU A 1001 0.17 -10.42 36.38
N GLN A 1002 0.61 -10.53 37.64
CA GLN A 1002 -0.04 -11.33 38.69
C GLN A 1002 -0.10 -10.55 40.00
N ALA A 1003 -0.94 -10.94 40.91
CA ALA A 1003 -1.16 -10.29 42.21
C ALA A 1003 0.11 -10.04 43.04
N GLY A 1004 1.13 -10.90 42.94
CA GLY A 1004 2.41 -10.79 43.63
C GLY A 1004 3.50 -10.03 42.88
N SER A 1005 3.20 -9.42 41.74
CA SER A 1005 4.18 -8.75 40.88
C SER A 1005 4.81 -7.56 41.63
N SER A 1006 6.14 -7.43 41.55
CA SER A 1006 6.90 -6.30 42.11
C SER A 1006 6.64 -4.97 41.39
N TYR A 1007 6.02 -5.00 40.21
CA TYR A 1007 5.63 -3.77 39.53
C TYR A 1007 4.48 -3.03 40.22
N ILE A 1008 3.67 -3.75 41.05
CA ILE A 1008 2.50 -3.18 41.73
C ILE A 1008 2.94 -2.60 43.07
N VAL A 1009 2.80 -1.29 43.22
CA VAL A 1009 3.01 -0.53 44.44
C VAL A 1009 1.68 0.09 44.87
N ARG A 1010 1.26 -0.16 46.12
CA ARG A 1010 0.00 0.36 46.65
C ARG A 1010 0.15 0.81 48.08
N ASN A 1011 -0.63 1.82 48.49
CA ASN A 1011 -0.70 2.23 49.88
C ASN A 1011 -1.75 1.45 50.70
N ALA A 1012 -1.88 1.73 52.00
CA ALA A 1012 -2.77 1.04 52.91
C ALA A 1012 -4.28 1.22 52.61
N TYR A 1013 -4.64 2.21 51.79
CA TYR A 1013 -6.02 2.49 51.43
C TYR A 1013 -6.49 1.78 50.17
N VAL A 1014 -5.66 0.92 49.59
CA VAL A 1014 -6.00 0.07 48.42
C VAL A 1014 -5.95 -1.39 48.86
N ASP A 1015 -7.11 -2.03 49.00
CA ASP A 1015 -7.20 -3.44 49.35
C ASP A 1015 -6.83 -4.33 48.18
N ALA A 1016 -5.92 -5.30 48.38
CA ALA A 1016 -5.52 -6.26 47.36
C ALA A 1016 -6.70 -7.09 46.83
N SER A 1017 -7.74 -7.35 47.62
CA SER A 1017 -8.93 -8.07 47.19
C SER A 1017 -9.79 -7.31 46.16
N GLN A 1018 -9.50 -6.03 45.95
CA GLN A 1018 -10.14 -5.20 44.92
C GLN A 1018 -9.38 -5.20 43.57
N LEU A 1019 -8.27 -5.93 43.48
CA LEU A 1019 -7.44 -6.08 42.31
C LEU A 1019 -7.67 -7.49 41.70
N ASN A 1020 -8.21 -7.53 40.50
CA ASN A 1020 -8.52 -8.78 39.80
C ASN A 1020 -7.46 -9.04 38.71
N PHE A 1021 -7.02 -10.27 38.55
CA PHE A 1021 -6.01 -10.67 37.56
C PHE A 1021 -6.53 -11.87 36.75
N SER A 1022 -6.63 -11.77 35.41
CA SER A 1022 -7.08 -12.80 34.50
C SER A 1022 -6.15 -12.98 33.30
#